data_122a36b593ccdcc2456beb4d8d2b19c1
#
_entry.id   122a36b593ccdcc2456beb4d8d2b19c1
#
_cell.length_a   1.000
_cell.length_b   1.000
_cell.length_c   1.000
_cell.angle_alpha   90.00
_cell.angle_beta   90.00
_cell.angle_gamma   90.00
#
_symmetry.space_group_name_H-M   'P 1'
#
loop_
_entity.id
_entity.type
_entity.pdbx_description
1 polymer ?
#
loop_
_entity_poly.entity_id
_entity_poly.type
_entity_poly.pdbx_seq_one_letter_code
_entity_poly.pdbx_strand_id
1 'polypeptide(L)'
;MKLKFHVFVLASIIFTQLTIAQKVFGAEEVEEVVVTASFVDQNLSDLDNPIHVLDGEDLETSATTSLGEAIDSLTGVSIADYGSAIGQPIIRGMSGSRVKVLNNGLVTRDVSFLGPDHMNEVDLNNIEQIEIVRGPASLLYSNGAIGGIVNVVDTTIAREDFEEVKFVVGAETQSVNDGDTQNFHYENNIGGINLSLSFKDSEFGVYDVPNGAVIHEEEHHDEDHDEEHGEEEHEEEHEENLGYIANSDLESEASRIGLSTTGDWGYVGVSFSNIESLYGIPFHGEGHEGHGDEHGDEHGDEHGDEHGDEEEHEGERIFSTTDSERLDLRGSFNFNNSLVQSVDYYFRDSDYALTEQHAEEEEHHDEEHGEEEHEDEHEGHGHDEGPTLFTNEAQEAGFIVDLSQETFSQKFVVNMTDEDSAIIGHEAFMNPAQNEETTMGYYLSTDIASFHLDFGIRHDRINKKGSVSHMHEEEHDEEEHHDDEDHEDEHHEDEHHEEEMETDYFDMDHDTTSFALSIGRDLSDEIHFSFGLANMERAPSVVELFMNGPHLATGKYEVGNTSLDIEKSKNVDMTLSFEGDSTYAFASFYKNDVDNYIYLLDETEEEHEEHDEEHEEGHDDHGGLTLANYLQQDAEFQGFEFEFGKTFELGSGELLLSFGRDAVSAKFSDGTNIPRINPARNIYTIAYSEEDLNLKLSLKDVDEQKDVGINETATGGYQMLDLKLAKTFNVGAESEILVSLFGNNLLDKAARNHSSFVKNEVPLPGRNYGVKFSYKF
;
A
#
# COMPACT_ATOMS: atom_id res chain seq x y z
N MET A 1 3.71 -32.19 -1.31
CA MET A 1 3.63 -33.37 -2.22
C MET A 1 2.42 -34.28 -1.99
N LYS A 2 1.67 -34.15 -0.90
CA LYS A 2 0.46 -34.97 -0.65
C LYS A 2 -0.85 -34.30 -1.11
N LEU A 3 -0.89 -32.98 -1.22
CA LEU A 3 -2.09 -32.23 -1.66
C LEU A 3 -2.22 -32.16 -3.19
N LYS A 4 -1.09 -32.03 -3.92
CA LYS A 4 -1.04 -32.02 -5.40
C LYS A 4 -1.73 -33.26 -6.06
N PHE A 5 -1.90 -34.35 -5.33
CA PHE A 5 -2.54 -35.56 -5.84
C PHE A 5 -4.07 -35.54 -5.76
N HIS A 6 -4.65 -34.74 -4.86
CA HIS A 6 -6.11 -34.68 -4.68
C HIS A 6 -6.79 -33.73 -5.68
N VAL A 7 -6.13 -32.66 -6.07
CA VAL A 7 -6.65 -31.72 -7.09
C VAL A 7 -6.69 -32.39 -8.47
N PHE A 8 -5.68 -33.20 -8.80
CA PHE A 8 -5.67 -33.96 -10.07
C PHE A 8 -6.74 -35.05 -10.14
N VAL A 9 -7.13 -35.64 -9.03
CA VAL A 9 -8.20 -36.64 -8.96
C VAL A 9 -9.58 -36.00 -9.07
N LEU A 10 -9.78 -34.80 -8.50
CA LEU A 10 -11.06 -34.06 -8.64
C LEU A 10 -11.24 -33.57 -10.08
N ALA A 11 -10.20 -33.03 -10.72
CA ALA A 11 -10.25 -32.64 -12.13
C ALA A 11 -10.54 -33.82 -13.07
N SER A 12 -10.04 -35.02 -12.74
CA SER A 12 -10.27 -36.24 -13.56
C SER A 12 -11.68 -36.81 -13.43
N ILE A 13 -12.40 -36.54 -12.34
CA ILE A 13 -13.77 -37.01 -12.14
C ILE A 13 -14.77 -36.09 -12.87
N ILE A 14 -14.49 -34.81 -12.98
CA ILE A 14 -15.34 -33.82 -13.66
C ILE A 14 -15.28 -34.00 -15.19
N PHE A 15 -14.14 -34.43 -15.74
CA PHE A 15 -13.95 -34.61 -17.19
C PHE A 15 -14.76 -35.76 -17.82
N THR A 16 -15.40 -36.63 -17.01
CA THR A 16 -16.15 -37.82 -17.50
C THR A 16 -17.63 -37.59 -17.68
N GLN A 17 -18.17 -36.38 -17.41
CA GLN A 17 -19.63 -36.11 -17.54
C GLN A 17 -20.01 -35.15 -18.68
N LEU A 18 -19.07 -34.73 -19.51
CA LEU A 18 -19.33 -33.75 -20.59
C LEU A 18 -19.98 -34.41 -21.83
N THR A 19 -21.31 -34.48 -21.86
CA THR A 19 -22.03 -34.54 -23.15
C THR A 19 -23.43 -33.93 -23.05
N ILE A 20 -23.56 -32.75 -23.72
CA ILE A 20 -24.76 -32.21 -24.43
C ILE A 20 -25.88 -31.60 -23.56
N ALA A 21 -26.03 -30.28 -23.64
CA ALA A 21 -27.31 -29.61 -23.98
C ALA A 21 -27.07 -28.11 -24.34
N GLN A 22 -27.31 -27.75 -25.59
CA GLN A 22 -27.47 -26.34 -26.00
C GLN A 22 -28.88 -25.88 -25.63
N LYS A 23 -28.97 -24.75 -24.94
CA LYS A 23 -30.20 -23.95 -24.82
C LYS A 23 -29.87 -22.45 -24.95
N VAL A 24 -30.61 -21.82 -25.80
CA VAL A 24 -30.60 -20.36 -26.09
C VAL A 24 -31.16 -19.62 -24.88
N PHE A 25 -30.39 -18.65 -24.35
CA PHE A 25 -30.86 -17.67 -23.39
C PHE A 25 -30.79 -16.27 -23.96
N GLY A 26 -31.71 -15.43 -23.54
CA GLY A 26 -31.90 -14.07 -24.00
C GLY A 26 -30.86 -13.13 -23.37
N ALA A 27 -30.69 -11.95 -23.98
CA ALA A 27 -29.80 -10.91 -23.50
C ALA A 27 -30.06 -10.58 -22.04
N GLU A 28 -29.03 -10.68 -21.21
CA GLU A 28 -29.02 -10.13 -19.85
C GLU A 28 -28.99 -8.59 -19.98
N GLU A 29 -29.82 -7.95 -19.14
CA GLU A 29 -29.71 -6.50 -18.91
C GLU A 29 -28.33 -6.27 -18.29
N VAL A 30 -27.58 -5.29 -18.83
CA VAL A 30 -26.31 -4.83 -18.26
C VAL A 30 -26.60 -4.40 -16.82
N GLU A 31 -26.00 -5.04 -15.83
CA GLU A 31 -26.10 -4.62 -14.45
C GLU A 31 -25.56 -3.18 -14.35
N GLU A 32 -26.38 -2.29 -13.83
CA GLU A 32 -26.05 -0.89 -13.68
C GLU A 32 -25.07 -0.77 -12.50
N VAL A 33 -23.82 -0.41 -12.78
CA VAL A 33 -22.78 -0.28 -11.73
C VAL A 33 -23.15 0.87 -10.79
N VAL A 34 -23.51 0.53 -9.56
CA VAL A 34 -23.84 1.49 -8.51
C VAL A 34 -22.59 1.77 -7.68
N VAL A 35 -22.18 3.03 -7.61
CA VAL A 35 -21.06 3.45 -6.80
C VAL A 35 -21.49 3.60 -5.35
N THR A 36 -20.96 2.77 -4.46
CA THR A 36 -21.28 2.75 -3.03
C THR A 36 -20.46 3.76 -2.23
N ALA A 37 -19.32 4.20 -2.77
CA ALA A 37 -18.50 5.29 -2.25
C ALA A 37 -19.07 6.69 -2.57
N SER A 38 -20.12 6.78 -3.37
CA SER A 38 -20.97 7.95 -3.39
C SER A 38 -21.97 7.78 -2.23
N PHE A 39 -22.03 8.72 -1.29
CA PHE A 39 -23.07 8.75 -0.24
C PHE A 39 -24.50 8.82 -0.80
N VAL A 40 -24.59 9.02 -2.07
CA VAL A 40 -25.78 8.91 -2.89
C VAL A 40 -25.52 7.65 -3.70
N ASP A 41 -26.34 6.61 -3.54
CA ASP A 41 -26.34 5.46 -4.44
C ASP A 41 -26.69 6.01 -5.84
N GLN A 42 -25.66 6.34 -6.60
CA GLN A 42 -25.76 6.94 -7.94
C GLN A 42 -25.10 6.01 -8.93
N ASN A 43 -25.69 5.93 -10.11
CA ASN A 43 -25.04 5.26 -11.23
C ASN A 43 -23.75 5.98 -11.59
N LEU A 44 -22.74 5.24 -12.01
CA LEU A 44 -21.46 5.79 -12.43
C LEU A 44 -21.61 6.90 -13.49
N SER A 45 -22.62 6.78 -14.38
CA SER A 45 -22.95 7.76 -15.40
C SER A 45 -23.48 9.11 -14.86
N ASP A 46 -24.00 9.14 -13.63
CA ASP A 46 -24.61 10.31 -13.03
C ASP A 46 -23.66 11.09 -12.11
N LEU A 47 -22.40 10.64 -12.01
CA LEU A 47 -21.40 11.24 -11.14
C LEU A 47 -20.59 12.32 -11.86
N ASP A 48 -20.57 13.52 -11.29
CA ASP A 48 -19.83 14.68 -11.83
C ASP A 48 -18.30 14.58 -11.62
N ASN A 49 -17.84 13.66 -10.78
CA ASN A 49 -16.43 13.50 -10.43
C ASN A 49 -15.82 12.28 -11.13
N PRO A 50 -14.55 12.35 -11.53
CA PRO A 50 -13.86 11.19 -12.09
C PRO A 50 -13.74 10.09 -11.03
N ILE A 51 -14.52 9.05 -11.19
CA ILE A 51 -14.49 7.83 -10.39
C ILE A 51 -14.11 6.69 -11.31
N HIS A 52 -13.10 5.91 -10.89
CA HIS A 52 -12.81 4.63 -11.51
C HIS A 52 -13.44 3.53 -10.68
N VAL A 53 -14.14 2.63 -11.33
CA VAL A 53 -14.67 1.42 -10.73
C VAL A 53 -14.08 0.23 -11.46
N LEU A 54 -13.46 -0.67 -10.71
CA LEU A 54 -13.05 -1.98 -11.17
C LEU A 54 -14.06 -2.99 -10.66
N ASP A 55 -14.71 -3.68 -11.58
CA ASP A 55 -15.65 -4.73 -11.27
C ASP A 55 -14.93 -5.99 -10.72
N GLY A 56 -15.60 -6.70 -9.83
CA GLY A 56 -15.10 -7.96 -9.26
C GLY A 56 -14.84 -9.04 -10.32
N GLU A 57 -15.56 -9.06 -11.44
CA GLU A 57 -15.30 -9.97 -12.56
C GLU A 57 -13.95 -9.71 -13.24
N ASP A 58 -13.56 -8.45 -13.41
CA ASP A 58 -12.26 -8.07 -13.96
C ASP A 58 -11.11 -8.55 -13.05
N LEU A 59 -11.31 -8.49 -11.74
CA LEU A 59 -10.36 -8.96 -10.73
C LEU A 59 -10.34 -10.49 -10.65
N GLU A 60 -11.47 -11.15 -10.79
CA GLU A 60 -11.55 -12.61 -10.82
C GLU A 60 -10.75 -13.20 -12.00
N THR A 61 -10.64 -12.48 -13.11
CA THR A 61 -9.87 -12.92 -14.30
C THR A 61 -8.40 -12.51 -14.25
N SER A 62 -7.99 -11.68 -13.26
CA SER A 62 -6.63 -11.17 -13.08
C SER A 62 -5.90 -11.97 -12.01
N ALA A 63 -4.57 -12.15 -12.18
CA ALA A 63 -3.70 -12.47 -11.07
C ALA A 63 -3.29 -11.14 -10.42
N THR A 64 -3.55 -10.99 -9.15
CA THR A 64 -3.16 -9.81 -8.38
C THR A 64 -2.69 -10.26 -7.01
N THR A 65 -1.49 -9.85 -6.64
CA THR A 65 -0.90 -10.14 -5.33
C THR A 65 -1.20 -9.05 -4.32
N SER A 66 -1.40 -7.81 -4.77
CA SER A 66 -1.69 -6.67 -3.90
C SER A 66 -2.84 -5.78 -4.42
N LEU A 67 -3.41 -4.94 -3.54
CA LEU A 67 -4.38 -3.92 -3.91
C LEU A 67 -3.80 -2.96 -4.96
N GLY A 68 -2.55 -2.55 -4.79
CA GLY A 68 -1.87 -1.65 -5.72
C GLY A 68 -1.79 -2.23 -7.12
N GLU A 69 -1.38 -3.48 -7.28
CA GLU A 69 -1.31 -4.15 -8.58
C GLU A 69 -2.68 -4.18 -9.28
N ALA A 70 -3.75 -4.37 -8.51
CA ALA A 70 -5.11 -4.38 -9.05
C ALA A 70 -5.50 -3.06 -9.72
N ILE A 71 -5.03 -1.92 -9.20
CA ILE A 71 -5.46 -0.57 -9.61
C ILE A 71 -4.43 0.18 -10.48
N ASP A 72 -3.18 -0.28 -10.59
CA ASP A 72 -2.09 0.41 -11.33
C ASP A 72 -2.37 0.62 -12.83
N SER A 73 -3.31 -0.10 -13.41
CA SER A 73 -3.71 0.08 -14.80
C SER A 73 -4.65 1.26 -15.04
N LEU A 74 -5.12 1.94 -14.00
CA LEU A 74 -6.05 3.07 -14.10
C LEU A 74 -5.32 4.39 -14.30
N THR A 75 -5.88 5.30 -15.13
CA THR A 75 -5.30 6.63 -15.34
C THR A 75 -5.36 7.48 -14.08
N GLY A 76 -4.27 8.20 -13.79
CA GLY A 76 -4.11 9.02 -12.60
C GLY A 76 -3.91 8.24 -11.30
N VAL A 77 -3.77 6.90 -11.38
CA VAL A 77 -3.46 6.01 -10.26
C VAL A 77 -2.15 5.31 -10.52
N SER A 78 -1.28 5.27 -9.56
CA SER A 78 -0.02 4.54 -9.55
C SER A 78 0.21 3.94 -8.16
N ILE A 79 1.31 3.25 -7.98
CA ILE A 79 1.63 2.58 -6.72
C ILE A 79 3.04 2.92 -6.26
N ALA A 80 3.27 2.90 -4.95
CA ALA A 80 4.58 2.71 -4.36
C ALA A 80 4.70 1.22 -4.00
N ASP A 81 5.68 0.55 -4.55
CA ASP A 81 5.96 -0.86 -4.29
C ASP A 81 7.21 -1.04 -3.45
N TYR A 82 7.23 -2.15 -2.72
CA TYR A 82 8.36 -2.62 -1.93
C TYR A 82 8.43 -4.16 -2.07
N GLY A 83 8.73 -4.63 -3.29
CA GLY A 83 8.56 -6.02 -3.67
C GLY A 83 7.14 -6.35 -4.15
N SER A 84 6.84 -7.64 -4.38
CA SER A 84 5.58 -8.08 -4.98
C SER A 84 4.38 -8.06 -4.02
N ALA A 85 4.62 -8.15 -2.72
CA ALA A 85 3.57 -8.17 -1.70
C ALA A 85 2.98 -6.78 -1.42
N ILE A 86 3.78 -5.73 -1.56
CA ILE A 86 3.45 -4.38 -1.13
C ILE A 86 3.20 -3.48 -2.34
N GLY A 87 2.05 -2.82 -2.34
CA GLY A 87 1.67 -1.88 -3.38
C GLY A 87 0.73 -0.82 -2.81
N GLN A 88 1.31 0.25 -2.23
CA GLN A 88 0.52 1.34 -1.66
C GLN A 88 -0.01 2.27 -2.76
N PRO A 89 -1.31 2.63 -2.76
CA PRO A 89 -1.91 3.44 -3.81
C PRO A 89 -1.40 4.89 -3.79
N ILE A 90 -1.11 5.42 -4.97
CA ILE A 90 -0.79 6.82 -5.23
C ILE A 90 -1.85 7.39 -6.18
N ILE A 91 -2.49 8.48 -5.82
CA ILE A 91 -3.48 9.16 -6.65
C ILE A 91 -2.99 10.56 -6.98
N ARG A 92 -2.81 10.86 -8.29
CA ARG A 92 -2.35 12.17 -8.78
C ARG A 92 -1.06 12.68 -8.12
N GLY A 93 -0.13 11.76 -7.81
CA GLY A 93 1.14 12.04 -7.13
C GLY A 93 1.03 12.20 -5.61
N MET A 94 -0.15 12.03 -5.02
CA MET A 94 -0.36 12.03 -3.57
C MET A 94 -0.28 10.60 -3.03
N SER A 95 0.46 10.40 -1.94
CA SER A 95 0.73 9.10 -1.31
C SER A 95 0.58 9.13 0.21
N GLY A 96 0.76 8.00 0.85
CA GLY A 96 0.75 7.82 2.30
C GLY A 96 -0.57 8.27 2.92
N SER A 97 -0.53 8.99 4.03
CA SER A 97 -1.70 9.44 4.78
C SER A 97 -2.69 10.32 4.00
N ARG A 98 -2.33 10.77 2.77
CA ARG A 98 -3.18 11.58 1.87
C ARG A 98 -4.09 10.73 0.97
N VAL A 99 -3.82 9.44 0.82
CA VAL A 99 -4.68 8.48 0.14
C VAL A 99 -5.17 7.48 1.18
N LYS A 100 -6.48 7.29 1.28
CA LYS A 100 -7.05 6.38 2.27
C LYS A 100 -7.57 5.12 1.59
N VAL A 101 -7.18 3.97 2.14
CA VAL A 101 -7.73 2.67 1.77
C VAL A 101 -8.87 2.33 2.70
N LEU A 102 -10.02 2.01 2.13
CA LEU A 102 -11.24 1.67 2.86
C LEU A 102 -11.72 0.27 2.47
N ASN A 103 -12.38 -0.37 3.40
CA ASN A 103 -13.20 -1.54 3.15
C ASN A 103 -14.64 -1.24 3.53
N ASN A 104 -15.53 -1.32 2.53
CA ASN A 104 -16.95 -0.98 2.70
C ASN A 104 -17.18 0.42 3.32
N GLY A 105 -16.38 1.42 2.94
CA GLY A 105 -16.50 2.80 3.39
C GLY A 105 -15.92 3.12 4.78
N LEU A 106 -15.23 2.18 5.43
CA LEU A 106 -14.47 2.41 6.67
C LEU A 106 -12.98 2.20 6.43
N VAL A 107 -12.15 3.05 7.02
CA VAL A 107 -10.69 3.01 6.85
C VAL A 107 -10.14 1.67 7.34
N THR A 108 -9.24 1.05 6.57
CA THR A 108 -8.44 -0.08 7.05
C THR A 108 -7.50 0.39 8.15
N ARG A 109 -7.38 -0.39 9.21
CA ARG A 109 -6.56 -0.10 10.38
C ARG A 109 -5.43 -1.11 10.46
N ASP A 110 -4.47 -0.96 9.57
CA ASP A 110 -3.21 -1.69 9.49
C ASP A 110 -2.04 -0.77 9.85
N VAL A 111 -0.82 -1.18 9.62
CA VAL A 111 0.39 -0.38 9.87
C VAL A 111 1.00 0.21 8.60
N SER A 112 0.32 0.14 7.45
CA SER A 112 0.81 0.70 6.18
C SER A 112 1.08 2.21 6.20
N PHE A 113 0.54 2.92 7.19
CA PHE A 113 0.81 4.34 7.40
C PHE A 113 2.17 4.62 8.09
N LEU A 114 2.81 3.61 8.68
CA LEU A 114 4.09 3.73 9.36
C LEU A 114 5.26 3.77 8.38
N GLY A 115 5.22 2.98 7.30
CA GLY A 115 6.30 2.88 6.35
C GLY A 115 5.88 2.39 4.96
N PRO A 116 6.76 2.54 3.95
CA PRO A 116 6.51 2.07 2.59
C PRO A 116 6.62 0.54 2.43
N ASP A 117 7.21 -0.13 3.39
CA ASP A 117 7.51 -1.56 3.49
C ASP A 117 6.35 -2.38 4.10
N HIS A 118 5.28 -1.71 4.52
CA HIS A 118 4.10 -2.36 5.09
C HIS A 118 2.95 -2.41 4.10
N MET A 119 2.30 -3.60 4.00
CA MET A 119 1.20 -3.81 3.06
C MET A 119 -0.12 -3.21 3.56
N ASN A 120 -1.00 -2.86 2.60
CA ASN A 120 -2.40 -2.60 2.92
C ASN A 120 -3.12 -3.94 3.12
N GLU A 121 -3.64 -4.17 4.32
CA GLU A 121 -4.29 -5.43 4.71
C GLU A 121 -5.71 -5.53 4.14
N VAL A 122 -5.82 -5.93 2.87
CA VAL A 122 -7.08 -6.05 2.14
C VAL A 122 -7.16 -7.38 1.41
N ASP A 123 -8.16 -8.21 1.76
CA ASP A 123 -8.47 -9.42 0.99
C ASP A 123 -9.31 -9.07 -0.24
N LEU A 124 -8.76 -9.35 -1.43
CA LEU A 124 -9.40 -9.14 -2.74
C LEU A 124 -10.23 -10.35 -3.22
N ASN A 125 -10.42 -11.37 -2.39
CA ASN A 125 -11.22 -12.54 -2.73
C ASN A 125 -12.72 -12.22 -2.69
N ASN A 126 -13.42 -12.51 -3.80
CA ASN A 126 -14.88 -12.31 -3.92
C ASN A 126 -15.33 -10.92 -3.47
N ILE A 127 -14.69 -9.90 -3.98
CA ILE A 127 -15.14 -8.52 -3.83
C ILE A 127 -16.14 -8.17 -4.94
N GLU A 128 -17.01 -7.22 -4.67
CA GLU A 128 -17.98 -6.71 -5.62
C GLU A 128 -17.29 -5.73 -6.59
N GLN A 129 -16.54 -4.77 -6.02
CA GLN A 129 -15.82 -3.77 -6.80
C GLN A 129 -14.73 -3.06 -6.00
N ILE A 130 -13.80 -2.41 -6.71
CA ILE A 130 -12.89 -1.41 -6.15
C ILE A 130 -13.26 -0.05 -6.74
N GLU A 131 -13.47 0.93 -5.88
CA GLU A 131 -13.85 2.29 -6.24
C GLU A 131 -12.73 3.26 -5.89
N ILE A 132 -12.34 4.11 -6.83
CA ILE A 132 -11.38 5.19 -6.60
C ILE A 132 -12.12 6.51 -6.68
N VAL A 133 -12.29 7.18 -5.53
CA VAL A 133 -13.12 8.37 -5.39
C VAL A 133 -12.29 9.59 -5.07
N ARG A 134 -12.58 10.68 -5.76
CA ARG A 134 -11.94 11.99 -5.63
C ARG A 134 -12.99 13.08 -5.46
N GLY A 135 -12.57 14.24 -4.96
CA GLY A 135 -13.45 15.42 -4.88
C GLY A 135 -14.46 15.37 -3.72
N PRO A 136 -15.66 16.00 -3.87
CA PRO A 136 -16.59 16.24 -2.76
C PRO A 136 -17.03 14.99 -1.99
N ALA A 137 -17.23 13.88 -2.69
CA ALA A 137 -17.67 12.63 -2.07
C ALA A 137 -16.63 12.04 -1.12
N SER A 138 -15.34 12.20 -1.39
CA SER A 138 -14.26 11.68 -0.53
C SER A 138 -14.25 12.29 0.87
N LEU A 139 -14.73 13.53 1.04
CA LEU A 139 -14.75 14.24 2.32
C LEU A 139 -15.56 13.54 3.42
N LEU A 140 -16.54 12.74 3.03
CA LEU A 140 -17.45 12.15 4.01
C LEU A 140 -16.90 10.88 4.64
N TYR A 141 -15.95 10.22 4.00
CA TYR A 141 -15.41 8.93 4.45
C TYR A 141 -14.24 9.05 5.41
N SER A 142 -13.31 9.98 5.15
CA SER A 142 -12.11 10.08 5.97
C SER A 142 -11.57 11.49 6.05
N ASN A 143 -10.91 11.80 7.16
CA ASN A 143 -10.09 12.99 7.32
C ASN A 143 -8.84 12.91 6.46
N GLY A 144 -8.44 14.03 5.85
CA GLY A 144 -7.16 14.17 5.20
C GLY A 144 -6.99 13.41 3.87
N ALA A 145 -8.06 12.88 3.27
CA ALA A 145 -8.02 12.19 1.98
C ALA A 145 -7.80 13.18 0.81
N ILE A 146 -6.72 13.97 0.84
CA ILE A 146 -6.41 15.04 -0.13
C ILE A 146 -6.23 14.47 -1.54
N GLY A 147 -5.59 13.31 -1.67
CA GLY A 147 -5.40 12.60 -2.94
C GLY A 147 -6.67 11.88 -3.38
N GLY A 148 -7.44 11.38 -2.44
CA GLY A 148 -8.63 10.58 -2.67
C GLY A 148 -8.70 9.33 -1.79
N ILE A 149 -9.61 8.44 -2.14
CA ILE A 149 -9.81 7.16 -1.45
C ILE A 149 -9.84 6.01 -2.44
N VAL A 150 -9.42 4.84 -1.98
CA VAL A 150 -9.59 3.54 -2.63
C VAL A 150 -10.51 2.72 -1.74
N ASN A 151 -11.73 2.43 -2.18
CA ASN A 151 -12.72 1.69 -1.39
C ASN A 151 -12.94 0.30 -1.98
N VAL A 152 -12.64 -0.73 -1.21
CA VAL A 152 -12.92 -2.12 -1.57
C VAL A 152 -14.28 -2.50 -1.02
N VAL A 153 -15.17 -2.93 -1.89
CA VAL A 153 -16.56 -3.28 -1.57
C VAL A 153 -16.74 -4.78 -1.64
N ASP A 154 -17.32 -5.37 -0.61
CA ASP A 154 -17.67 -6.78 -0.56
C ASP A 154 -19.12 -6.99 -0.07
N THR A 155 -19.65 -8.21 -0.28
CA THR A 155 -21.01 -8.63 0.09
C THR A 155 -21.06 -9.42 1.39
N THR A 156 -20.02 -9.39 2.21
CA THR A 156 -19.93 -10.19 3.46
C THR A 156 -21.12 -9.93 4.40
N ILE A 157 -21.56 -8.65 4.52
CA ILE A 157 -22.82 -8.28 5.17
C ILE A 157 -23.83 -7.93 4.09
N ALA A 158 -24.69 -8.88 3.71
CA ALA A 158 -25.71 -8.65 2.71
C ALA A 158 -26.74 -7.60 3.17
N ARG A 159 -27.03 -6.64 2.30
CA ARG A 159 -28.04 -5.56 2.51
C ARG A 159 -29.42 -5.94 2.01
N GLU A 160 -29.48 -6.93 1.12
CA GLU A 160 -30.68 -7.56 0.58
C GLU A 160 -30.60 -9.06 0.77
N ASP A 161 -31.73 -9.77 0.67
CA ASP A 161 -31.73 -11.21 0.78
C ASP A 161 -31.07 -11.84 -0.43
N PHE A 162 -30.14 -12.78 -0.22
CA PHE A 162 -29.61 -13.60 -1.30
C PHE A 162 -30.74 -14.41 -1.92
N GLU A 163 -30.98 -14.20 -3.20
CA GLU A 163 -32.07 -14.87 -3.94
C GLU A 163 -31.68 -16.29 -4.32
N GLU A 164 -30.41 -16.57 -4.59
CA GLU A 164 -29.87 -17.84 -5.04
C GLU A 164 -28.68 -18.27 -4.15
N VAL A 165 -28.37 -19.56 -4.21
CA VAL A 165 -27.15 -20.09 -3.58
C VAL A 165 -25.97 -19.79 -4.49
N LYS A 166 -24.97 -19.10 -4.01
CA LYS A 166 -23.71 -18.90 -4.72
C LYS A 166 -22.62 -19.74 -4.06
N PHE A 167 -21.93 -20.53 -4.86
CA PHE A 167 -20.81 -21.34 -4.41
C PHE A 167 -19.69 -21.23 -5.44
N VAL A 168 -18.52 -20.77 -5.00
CA VAL A 168 -17.35 -20.60 -5.84
C VAL A 168 -16.16 -21.35 -5.25
N VAL A 169 -15.44 -22.09 -6.09
CA VAL A 169 -14.14 -22.68 -5.75
C VAL A 169 -13.16 -22.33 -6.86
N GLY A 170 -12.04 -21.72 -6.50
CA GLY A 170 -11.01 -21.32 -7.43
C GLY A 170 -9.64 -21.88 -7.09
N ALA A 171 -8.78 -21.95 -8.10
CA ALA A 171 -7.36 -22.24 -7.98
C ALA A 171 -6.59 -21.47 -9.05
N GLU A 172 -5.42 -20.98 -8.71
CA GLU A 172 -4.53 -20.22 -9.59
C GLU A 172 -3.11 -20.71 -9.41
N THR A 173 -2.30 -20.66 -10.49
CA THR A 173 -0.85 -20.83 -10.41
C THR A 173 -0.16 -19.90 -11.39
N GLN A 174 1.03 -19.42 -11.02
CA GLN A 174 1.83 -18.49 -11.82
C GLN A 174 3.32 -18.83 -11.77
N SER A 175 4.07 -18.33 -12.76
CA SER A 175 5.45 -18.79 -13.00
C SER A 175 6.54 -17.89 -12.42
N VAL A 176 6.28 -16.58 -12.23
CA VAL A 176 7.32 -15.62 -11.85
C VAL A 176 7.86 -15.84 -10.44
N ASN A 177 7.06 -16.45 -9.58
CA ASN A 177 7.35 -16.74 -8.18
C ASN A 177 6.85 -18.12 -7.75
N ASP A 178 6.65 -19.05 -8.71
CA ASP A 178 6.09 -20.39 -8.47
C ASP A 178 4.81 -20.38 -7.61
N GLY A 179 4.01 -19.30 -7.74
CA GLY A 179 2.87 -19.03 -6.88
C GLY A 179 1.65 -19.89 -7.13
N ASP A 180 0.97 -20.27 -6.05
CA ASP A 180 -0.29 -21.02 -6.04
C ASP A 180 -1.30 -20.28 -5.13
N THR A 181 -2.57 -20.17 -5.59
CA THR A 181 -3.68 -19.63 -4.77
C THR A 181 -4.87 -20.56 -4.83
N GLN A 182 -5.55 -20.72 -3.72
CA GLN A 182 -6.82 -21.46 -3.62
C GLN A 182 -7.84 -20.57 -2.92
N ASN A 183 -9.10 -20.58 -3.41
CA ASN A 183 -10.16 -19.81 -2.79
C ASN A 183 -11.49 -20.55 -2.79
N PHE A 184 -12.32 -20.17 -1.82
CA PHE A 184 -13.67 -20.67 -1.62
C PHE A 184 -14.59 -19.52 -1.25
N HIS A 185 -15.81 -19.51 -1.79
CA HIS A 185 -16.84 -18.56 -1.39
C HIS A 185 -18.22 -19.24 -1.40
N TYR A 186 -19.07 -18.88 -0.44
CA TYR A 186 -20.42 -19.39 -0.30
C TYR A 186 -21.37 -18.33 0.22
N GLU A 187 -22.50 -18.13 -0.47
CA GLU A 187 -23.61 -17.27 -0.05
C GLU A 187 -24.93 -18.01 -0.12
N ASN A 188 -25.80 -17.78 0.86
CA ASN A 188 -27.14 -18.35 0.88
C ASN A 188 -28.05 -17.63 1.87
N ASN A 189 -29.33 -17.54 1.57
CA ASN A 189 -30.37 -17.15 2.53
C ASN A 189 -30.99 -18.40 3.16
N ILE A 190 -30.84 -18.57 4.46
CA ILE A 190 -31.36 -19.72 5.22
C ILE A 190 -32.44 -19.22 6.17
N GLY A 191 -33.70 -19.25 5.67
CA GLY A 191 -34.88 -18.93 6.48
C GLY A 191 -34.96 -17.47 6.92
N GLY A 192 -34.50 -16.53 6.09
CA GLY A 192 -34.49 -15.08 6.32
C GLY A 192 -33.20 -14.60 7.01
N ILE A 193 -32.19 -15.43 7.04
CA ILE A 193 -30.83 -15.06 7.47
C ILE A 193 -29.88 -15.29 6.31
N ASN A 194 -29.22 -14.24 5.85
CA ASN A 194 -28.15 -14.32 4.88
C ASN A 194 -26.87 -14.80 5.57
N LEU A 195 -26.20 -15.75 4.97
CA LEU A 195 -24.89 -16.27 5.39
C LEU A 195 -23.91 -16.10 4.24
N SER A 196 -22.78 -15.45 4.50
CA SER A 196 -21.64 -15.36 3.60
C SER A 196 -20.41 -15.98 4.26
N LEU A 197 -19.66 -16.80 3.52
CA LEU A 197 -18.42 -17.43 3.95
C LEU A 197 -17.39 -17.26 2.83
N SER A 198 -16.19 -16.79 3.15
CA SER A 198 -15.08 -16.65 2.20
C SER A 198 -13.79 -17.17 2.83
N PHE A 199 -12.97 -17.83 2.01
CA PHE A 199 -11.64 -18.30 2.40
C PHE A 199 -10.70 -18.17 1.19
N LYS A 200 -9.47 -17.76 1.44
CA LYS A 200 -8.38 -17.69 0.46
C LYS A 200 -7.09 -18.15 1.13
N ASP A 201 -6.29 -18.91 0.40
CA ASP A 201 -4.98 -19.36 0.77
C ASP A 201 -4.04 -19.16 -0.42
N SER A 202 -2.91 -18.48 -0.22
CA SER A 202 -1.95 -18.11 -1.25
C SER A 202 -0.53 -18.35 -0.75
N GLU A 203 0.29 -18.93 -1.61
CA GLU A 203 1.72 -19.19 -1.38
C GLU A 203 2.50 -18.74 -2.62
N PHE A 204 3.40 -17.80 -2.47
CA PHE A 204 4.24 -17.23 -3.51
C PHE A 204 5.69 -17.27 -3.04
N GLY A 205 6.60 -17.88 -3.83
CA GLY A 205 8.03 -17.83 -3.59
C GLY A 205 8.66 -16.49 -4.02
N VAL A 206 9.97 -16.41 -3.95
CA VAL A 206 10.73 -15.26 -4.46
C VAL A 206 10.47 -15.08 -5.97
N TYR A 207 10.43 -13.83 -6.42
CA TYR A 207 10.11 -13.58 -7.83
C TYR A 207 11.33 -13.37 -8.70
N ASP A 208 11.25 -13.89 -9.93
CA ASP A 208 12.27 -13.73 -10.96
C ASP A 208 12.30 -12.29 -11.50
N VAL A 209 13.50 -11.79 -11.79
CA VAL A 209 13.74 -10.50 -12.47
C VAL A 209 14.60 -10.70 -13.71
N PRO A 210 14.51 -9.82 -14.74
CA PRO A 210 15.42 -9.87 -15.88
C PRO A 210 16.86 -9.62 -15.46
N ASN A 211 17.81 -10.31 -16.09
CA ASN A 211 19.24 -10.12 -15.82
C ASN A 211 19.67 -8.65 -15.92
N GLY A 212 20.38 -8.14 -14.93
CA GLY A 212 20.82 -6.74 -14.82
C GLY A 212 19.69 -5.79 -14.44
N ALA A 213 18.62 -6.29 -13.84
CA ALA A 213 17.54 -5.46 -13.35
C ALA A 213 17.89 -4.77 -12.03
N VAL A 214 18.62 -5.42 -11.14
CA VAL A 214 19.13 -4.86 -9.88
C VAL A 214 20.29 -3.90 -10.18
N ILE A 215 20.35 -2.76 -9.51
CA ILE A 215 21.46 -1.82 -9.53
C ILE A 215 21.94 -1.71 -8.09
N HIS A 216 23.18 -2.15 -7.85
CA HIS A 216 23.88 -1.90 -6.60
C HIS A 216 24.51 -0.51 -6.67
N GLU A 217 24.39 0.30 -5.64
CA GLU A 217 25.14 1.55 -5.54
C GLU A 217 26.58 1.20 -5.21
N GLU A 218 27.53 1.54 -6.09
CA GLU A 218 28.96 1.37 -5.82
C GLU A 218 29.34 2.37 -4.72
N GLU A 219 29.72 1.89 -3.55
CA GLU A 219 30.35 2.70 -2.53
C GLU A 219 31.68 3.26 -3.09
N HIS A 220 31.71 4.54 -3.42
CA HIS A 220 32.92 5.25 -3.79
C HIS A 220 33.82 5.37 -2.56
N HIS A 221 34.64 4.37 -2.29
CA HIS A 221 35.82 4.58 -1.48
C HIS A 221 36.77 5.50 -2.27
N ASP A 222 36.83 6.78 -1.91
CA ASP A 222 37.84 7.68 -2.39
C ASP A 222 39.21 7.20 -1.89
N GLU A 223 39.84 6.26 -2.63
CA GLU A 223 41.21 5.90 -2.44
C GLU A 223 42.15 7.01 -2.94
N ASP A 224 42.44 8.00 -2.08
CA ASP A 224 43.64 8.82 -2.18
C ASP A 224 44.89 7.97 -1.83
N HIS A 225 45.27 7.05 -2.69
CA HIS A 225 46.59 6.42 -2.65
C HIS A 225 47.46 6.81 -3.83
N ASP A 226 48.50 7.63 -3.47
CA ASP A 226 49.62 7.99 -4.30
C ASP A 226 50.28 6.80 -4.99
N GLU A 227 50.60 6.99 -6.25
CA GLU A 227 51.29 6.19 -7.27
C GLU A 227 52.45 5.29 -6.79
N GLU A 228 52.44 4.13 -7.33
CA GLU A 228 53.44 3.18 -7.78
C GLU A 228 53.26 1.77 -7.21
N HIS A 229 52.58 0.89 -7.99
CA HIS A 229 53.03 -0.49 -8.23
C HIS A 229 52.10 -1.27 -9.14
N GLY A 230 52.67 -1.79 -10.24
CA GLY A 230 52.42 -3.08 -10.89
C GLY A 230 51.00 -3.38 -11.37
N GLU A 231 50.86 -3.46 -12.72
CA GLU A 231 49.72 -4.08 -13.40
C GLU A 231 49.57 -5.55 -12.92
N GLU A 232 48.71 -5.81 -11.97
CA GLU A 232 48.02 -7.08 -11.77
C GLU A 232 46.55 -6.83 -12.03
N GLU A 233 46.01 -7.48 -13.06
CA GLU A 233 44.58 -7.48 -13.36
C GLU A 233 43.87 -8.13 -12.14
N HIS A 234 43.32 -7.32 -11.22
CA HIS A 234 42.31 -7.79 -10.29
C HIS A 234 41.07 -8.07 -11.13
N GLU A 235 40.73 -9.35 -11.28
CA GLU A 235 39.42 -9.76 -11.71
C GLU A 235 38.48 -9.21 -10.63
N GLU A 236 37.74 -8.14 -10.97
CA GLU A 236 36.64 -7.63 -10.16
C GLU A 236 35.67 -8.81 -9.94
N GLU A 237 35.50 -9.24 -8.70
CA GLU A 237 34.49 -10.20 -8.31
C GLU A 237 33.16 -9.54 -8.61
N HIS A 238 32.59 -9.85 -9.79
CA HIS A 238 31.25 -9.46 -10.15
C HIS A 238 30.30 -10.17 -9.19
N GLU A 239 29.64 -9.41 -8.29
CA GLU A 239 28.49 -9.92 -7.57
C GLU A 239 27.54 -10.59 -8.54
N GLU A 240 27.21 -11.85 -8.29
CA GLU A 240 26.40 -12.65 -9.20
C GLU A 240 24.99 -12.03 -9.29
N ASN A 241 24.60 -11.67 -10.51
CA ASN A 241 23.28 -11.17 -10.83
C ASN A 241 22.30 -12.35 -10.69
N LEU A 242 21.73 -12.54 -9.48
CA LEU A 242 20.98 -13.73 -9.08
C LEU A 242 19.76 -14.01 -9.98
N GLY A 243 19.23 -12.99 -10.69
CA GLY A 243 18.06 -13.15 -11.57
C GLY A 243 16.73 -13.32 -10.83
N TYR A 244 16.72 -13.19 -9.52
CA TYR A 244 15.54 -13.15 -8.64
C TYR A 244 15.81 -12.15 -7.51
N ILE A 245 14.75 -11.78 -6.78
CA ILE A 245 14.84 -10.92 -5.60
C ILE A 245 14.68 -11.79 -4.36
N ALA A 246 15.73 -11.85 -3.54
CA ALA A 246 15.70 -12.53 -2.26
C ALA A 246 14.63 -11.89 -1.33
N ASN A 247 14.15 -12.60 -0.33
CA ASN A 247 13.16 -12.12 0.64
C ASN A 247 11.94 -11.44 0.00
N SER A 248 11.44 -11.94 -1.13
CA SER A 248 10.28 -11.38 -1.83
C SER A 248 9.08 -12.32 -1.89
N ASP A 249 9.12 -13.38 -1.11
CA ASP A 249 8.06 -14.37 -0.94
C ASP A 249 6.88 -13.83 -0.12
N LEU A 250 5.71 -14.44 -0.31
CA LEU A 250 4.48 -14.09 0.37
C LEU A 250 3.62 -15.33 0.61
N GLU A 251 3.21 -15.55 1.85
CA GLU A 251 2.16 -16.48 2.21
C GLU A 251 0.99 -15.67 2.83
N SER A 252 -0.26 -15.98 2.48
CA SER A 252 -1.41 -15.28 3.04
C SER A 252 -2.63 -16.19 3.12
N GLU A 253 -3.23 -16.24 4.30
CA GLU A 253 -4.52 -16.89 4.55
C GLU A 253 -5.55 -15.84 4.97
N ALA A 254 -6.69 -15.79 4.29
CA ALA A 254 -7.79 -14.88 4.61
C ALA A 254 -9.10 -15.63 4.80
N SER A 255 -9.83 -15.32 5.84
CA SER A 255 -11.14 -15.88 6.11
C SER A 255 -12.15 -14.81 6.52
N ARG A 256 -13.38 -14.91 5.99
CA ARG A 256 -14.48 -14.01 6.34
C ARG A 256 -15.77 -14.77 6.56
N ILE A 257 -16.54 -14.38 7.56
CA ILE A 257 -17.89 -14.85 7.82
C ILE A 257 -18.81 -13.66 8.04
N GLY A 258 -19.98 -13.66 7.38
CA GLY A 258 -21.02 -12.65 7.54
C GLY A 258 -22.39 -13.26 7.77
N LEU A 259 -23.16 -12.59 8.62
CA LEU A 259 -24.55 -12.91 8.89
C LEU A 259 -25.36 -11.62 8.81
N SER A 260 -26.48 -11.63 8.09
CA SER A 260 -27.41 -10.49 8.09
C SER A 260 -28.86 -10.95 8.01
N THR A 261 -29.77 -10.04 8.33
CA THR A 261 -31.20 -10.16 8.09
C THR A 261 -31.73 -8.86 7.55
N THR A 262 -32.63 -8.94 6.59
CA THR A 262 -33.14 -7.82 5.81
C THR A 262 -34.64 -7.76 5.84
N GLY A 263 -35.23 -6.66 5.40
CA GLY A 263 -36.68 -6.48 5.28
C GLY A 263 -37.04 -5.06 4.93
N ASP A 264 -38.35 -4.74 4.82
CA ASP A 264 -38.84 -3.39 4.53
C ASP A 264 -38.35 -2.32 5.53
N TRP A 265 -37.92 -2.75 6.72
CA TRP A 265 -37.38 -1.89 7.78
C TRP A 265 -35.91 -1.52 7.60
N GLY A 266 -35.21 -2.17 6.67
CA GLY A 266 -33.78 -2.07 6.45
C GLY A 266 -33.08 -3.40 6.69
N TYR A 267 -31.84 -3.35 7.18
CA TYR A 267 -31.04 -4.55 7.48
C TYR A 267 -30.21 -4.39 8.76
N VAL A 268 -29.76 -5.49 9.30
CA VAL A 268 -28.70 -5.55 10.32
C VAL A 268 -27.84 -6.78 10.04
N GLY A 269 -26.53 -6.62 10.15
CA GLY A 269 -25.58 -7.70 9.95
C GLY A 269 -24.32 -7.53 10.79
N VAL A 270 -23.62 -8.64 10.95
CA VAL A 270 -22.34 -8.74 11.63
C VAL A 270 -21.40 -9.57 10.76
N SER A 271 -20.14 -9.17 10.68
CA SER A 271 -19.09 -9.98 10.07
C SER A 271 -17.86 -10.04 10.95
N PHE A 272 -17.14 -11.13 10.80
CA PHE A 272 -15.79 -11.31 11.33
C PHE A 272 -14.86 -11.68 10.16
N SER A 273 -13.70 -11.07 10.12
CA SER A 273 -12.62 -11.39 9.18
C SER A 273 -11.31 -11.57 9.93
N ASN A 274 -10.52 -12.52 9.46
CA ASN A 274 -9.14 -12.73 9.89
C ASN A 274 -8.26 -12.84 8.64
N ILE A 275 -7.11 -12.17 8.66
CA ILE A 275 -6.06 -12.26 7.63
C ILE A 275 -4.74 -12.50 8.36
N GLU A 276 -4.07 -13.58 7.98
CA GLU A 276 -2.73 -13.91 8.45
C GLU A 276 -1.80 -13.92 7.22
N SER A 277 -0.63 -13.29 7.33
CA SER A 277 0.34 -13.27 6.24
C SER A 277 1.76 -13.44 6.78
N LEU A 278 2.62 -13.98 5.92
CA LEU A 278 4.06 -13.92 6.07
C LEU A 278 4.64 -13.38 4.78
N TYR A 279 5.45 -12.33 4.83
CA TYR A 279 6.11 -11.81 3.64
C TYR A 279 7.56 -11.42 3.94
N GLY A 280 8.44 -11.69 2.98
CA GLY A 280 9.83 -11.31 3.07
C GLY A 280 10.02 -9.81 2.83
N ILE A 281 11.06 -9.24 3.43
CA ILE A 281 11.49 -7.84 3.27
C ILE A 281 12.72 -7.87 2.35
N PRO A 282 12.57 -7.46 1.07
CA PRO A 282 13.60 -7.66 0.05
C PRO A 282 14.79 -6.70 0.16
N PHE A 283 14.69 -5.66 0.98
CA PHE A 283 15.76 -4.71 1.25
C PHE A 283 15.74 -4.32 2.73
N HIS A 284 16.93 -4.26 3.32
CA HIS A 284 17.13 -3.83 4.69
C HIS A 284 18.47 -3.10 4.75
N GLY A 285 18.50 -1.89 5.27
CA GLY A 285 19.72 -1.12 5.44
C GLY A 285 20.55 -1.73 6.57
N GLU A 286 21.77 -2.15 6.29
CA GLU A 286 22.70 -2.57 7.33
C GLU A 286 23.19 -1.32 8.08
N GLY A 287 22.86 -1.22 9.36
CA GLY A 287 23.53 -0.31 10.27
C GLY A 287 24.96 -0.81 10.45
N HIS A 288 25.96 -0.13 9.88
CA HIS A 288 27.36 -0.43 10.15
C HIS A 288 27.66 -0.13 11.61
N GLU A 289 27.62 -1.14 12.47
CA GLU A 289 28.33 -1.05 13.76
C GLU A 289 29.81 -0.90 13.46
N GLY A 290 30.37 0.27 13.79
CA GLY A 290 31.76 0.58 13.58
C GLY A 290 32.66 -0.45 14.27
N HIS A 291 33.25 -1.35 13.50
CA HIS A 291 34.39 -2.15 13.95
C HIS A 291 35.54 -1.19 14.18
N GLY A 292 35.70 -0.77 15.45
CA GLY A 292 36.89 -0.04 15.89
C GLY A 292 38.14 -0.85 15.59
N ASP A 293 38.95 -0.38 14.67
CA ASP A 293 40.27 -0.89 14.32
C ASP A 293 41.22 -0.81 15.53
N GLU A 294 41.20 -1.76 16.43
CA GLU A 294 42.35 -2.01 17.31
C GLU A 294 43.44 -2.74 16.53
N HIS A 295 44.30 -1.97 15.86
CA HIS A 295 45.58 -2.48 15.34
C HIS A 295 46.50 -2.91 16.47
N GLY A 296 46.53 -4.19 16.75
CA GLY A 296 47.59 -4.87 17.51
C GLY A 296 48.54 -5.59 16.56
N ASP A 297 49.74 -5.00 16.30
CA ASP A 297 50.86 -5.64 15.63
C ASP A 297 51.31 -6.92 16.39
N GLU A 298 51.50 -8.03 15.69
CA GLU A 298 52.74 -8.84 15.63
C GLU A 298 52.54 -10.32 15.28
N HIS A 299 53.22 -10.71 14.16
CA HIS A 299 53.87 -11.99 13.87
C HIS A 299 53.06 -13.25 13.54
N GLY A 300 53.18 -13.67 12.30
CA GLY A 300 54.25 -14.63 11.82
C GLY A 300 53.72 -15.97 11.35
N ASP A 301 53.87 -16.21 10.06
CA ASP A 301 54.26 -17.47 9.39
C ASP A 301 53.42 -18.75 9.40
N GLU A 302 53.05 -19.10 8.17
CA GLU A 302 53.12 -20.44 7.51
C GLU A 302 51.90 -21.40 7.60
N HIS A 303 51.41 -21.64 6.40
CA HIS A 303 50.92 -22.92 5.82
C HIS A 303 49.43 -23.29 5.93
N GLY A 304 48.89 -23.49 4.73
CA GLY A 304 48.05 -24.63 4.43
C GLY A 304 46.91 -24.33 3.47
N ASP A 305 47.15 -24.66 2.18
CA ASP A 305 46.10 -24.81 1.19
C ASP A 305 45.12 -25.89 1.63
N GLU A 306 43.86 -25.53 1.82
CA GLU A 306 42.73 -26.45 1.64
C GLU A 306 41.55 -25.66 1.10
N HIS A 307 41.04 -26.09 -0.05
CA HIS A 307 39.84 -25.63 -0.70
C HIS A 307 38.66 -25.79 0.26
N GLY A 308 38.17 -24.67 0.76
CA GLY A 308 36.84 -24.58 1.36
C GLY A 308 35.80 -24.46 0.25
N ASP A 309 34.76 -25.26 0.31
CA ASP A 309 33.60 -25.16 -0.54
C ASP A 309 33.05 -23.72 -0.40
N GLU A 310 32.81 -23.09 -1.54
CA GLU A 310 32.16 -21.78 -1.62
C GLU A 310 30.73 -21.93 -1.07
N GLU A 311 30.52 -21.59 0.20
CA GLU A 311 29.17 -21.39 0.74
C GLU A 311 28.66 -20.08 0.13
N GLU A 312 27.63 -20.19 -0.73
CA GLU A 312 26.88 -19.07 -1.25
C GLU A 312 26.33 -18.32 -0.02
N HIS A 313 26.80 -17.11 0.25
CA HIS A 313 26.18 -16.21 1.22
C HIS A 313 24.82 -15.78 0.66
N GLU A 314 23.80 -16.61 0.90
CA GLU A 314 22.43 -16.13 0.80
C GLU A 314 22.28 -15.06 1.89
N GLY A 315 21.90 -13.83 1.51
CA GLY A 315 21.68 -12.73 2.44
C GLY A 315 20.73 -13.13 3.57
N GLU A 316 20.87 -12.53 4.73
CA GLU A 316 20.07 -12.81 5.90
C GLU A 316 18.57 -12.80 5.62
N ARG A 317 17.84 -13.79 6.14
CA ARG A 317 16.40 -13.91 5.93
C ARG A 317 15.65 -12.93 6.84
N ILE A 318 15.06 -11.87 6.26
CA ILE A 318 14.23 -10.90 6.97
C ILE A 318 12.80 -11.04 6.49
N PHE A 319 11.84 -11.10 7.41
CA PHE A 319 10.44 -11.28 7.09
C PHE A 319 9.51 -10.74 8.17
N SER A 320 8.31 -10.36 7.75
CA SER A 320 7.22 -9.96 8.62
C SER A 320 6.11 -11.01 8.65
N THR A 321 5.55 -11.24 9.83
CA THR A 321 4.30 -12.00 10.01
C THR A 321 3.20 -11.09 10.50
N THR A 322 2.00 -11.20 9.91
CA THR A 322 0.84 -10.39 10.30
C THR A 322 -0.31 -11.25 10.83
N ASP A 323 -1.07 -10.69 11.76
CA ASP A 323 -2.36 -11.19 12.22
C ASP A 323 -3.32 -10.00 12.32
N SER A 324 -4.41 -10.04 11.56
CA SER A 324 -5.40 -8.96 11.46
C SER A 324 -6.80 -9.50 11.71
N GLU A 325 -7.39 -9.14 12.83
CA GLU A 325 -8.77 -9.48 13.18
C GLU A 325 -9.68 -8.25 13.08
N ARG A 326 -10.88 -8.43 12.51
CA ARG A 326 -11.85 -7.36 12.37
C ARG A 326 -13.26 -7.84 12.61
N LEU A 327 -13.98 -7.15 13.49
CA LEU A 327 -15.40 -7.31 13.75
C LEU A 327 -16.18 -6.11 13.23
N ASP A 328 -17.09 -6.30 12.30
CA ASP A 328 -18.01 -5.27 11.80
C ASP A 328 -19.45 -5.54 12.26
N LEU A 329 -20.13 -4.53 12.74
CA LEU A 329 -21.59 -4.47 12.92
C LEU A 329 -22.13 -3.34 12.06
N ARG A 330 -23.04 -3.63 11.14
CA ARG A 330 -23.66 -2.64 10.25
C ARG A 330 -25.14 -2.84 10.13
N GLY A 331 -25.84 -1.75 9.88
CA GLY A 331 -27.26 -1.81 9.60
C GLY A 331 -27.81 -0.49 9.09
N SER A 332 -29.00 -0.59 8.51
CA SER A 332 -29.80 0.54 8.07
C SER A 332 -31.20 0.41 8.61
N PHE A 333 -31.78 1.49 9.03
CA PHE A 333 -33.17 1.55 9.47
C PHE A 333 -33.96 2.53 8.61
N ASN A 334 -34.91 2.02 7.81
CA ASN A 334 -35.74 2.80 6.92
C ASN A 334 -36.92 3.39 7.66
N PHE A 335 -37.18 4.68 7.47
CA PHE A 335 -38.31 5.38 8.06
C PHE A 335 -39.36 5.75 7.00
N ASN A 336 -40.58 5.33 7.18
CA ASN A 336 -41.73 5.79 6.36
C ASN A 336 -42.13 7.25 6.73
N ASN A 337 -41.20 8.20 6.57
CA ASN A 337 -41.40 9.57 7.00
C ASN A 337 -40.77 10.52 5.97
N SER A 338 -41.39 11.66 5.75
CA SER A 338 -40.99 12.62 4.72
C SER A 338 -39.76 13.48 5.06
N LEU A 339 -39.16 13.32 6.24
CA LEU A 339 -38.02 14.13 6.67
C LEU A 339 -36.75 13.30 6.77
N VAL A 340 -36.82 12.07 7.32
CA VAL A 340 -35.72 11.14 7.46
C VAL A 340 -36.07 9.90 6.66
N GLN A 341 -35.27 9.54 5.67
CA GLN A 341 -35.47 8.35 4.84
C GLN A 341 -34.92 7.12 5.54
N SER A 342 -33.62 7.19 5.91
CA SER A 342 -32.96 6.12 6.65
C SER A 342 -31.96 6.66 7.67
N VAL A 343 -31.52 5.78 8.54
CA VAL A 343 -30.35 5.95 9.40
C VAL A 343 -29.51 4.70 9.25
N ASP A 344 -28.34 4.84 8.65
CA ASP A 344 -27.33 3.81 8.58
C ASP A 344 -26.42 3.95 9.80
N TYR A 345 -26.02 2.83 10.39
CA TYR A 345 -25.14 2.80 11.55
C TYR A 345 -24.11 1.71 11.40
N TYR A 346 -22.94 1.94 11.99
CA TYR A 346 -21.85 0.99 11.95
C TYR A 346 -21.02 1.06 13.24
N PHE A 347 -20.38 -0.06 13.52
CA PHE A 347 -19.33 -0.21 14.50
C PHE A 347 -18.29 -1.18 13.94
N ARG A 348 -17.01 -0.82 14.04
CA ARG A 348 -15.86 -1.66 13.70
C ARG A 348 -14.93 -1.73 14.89
N ASP A 349 -14.44 -2.92 15.17
CA ASP A 349 -13.35 -3.22 16.10
C ASP A 349 -12.27 -3.92 15.28
N SER A 350 -11.06 -3.36 15.27
CA SER A 350 -9.92 -3.86 14.49
C SER A 350 -8.76 -4.06 15.43
N ASP A 351 -8.11 -5.21 15.30
CA ASP A 351 -6.88 -5.58 16.01
C ASP A 351 -5.88 -6.09 14.97
N TYR A 352 -4.75 -5.40 14.86
CA TYR A 352 -3.70 -5.71 13.90
C TYR A 352 -2.35 -5.81 14.60
N ALA A 353 -1.63 -6.89 14.34
CA ALA A 353 -0.27 -7.10 14.79
C ALA A 353 0.62 -7.54 13.62
N LEU A 354 1.81 -6.95 13.54
CA LEU A 354 2.86 -7.35 12.63
C LEU A 354 4.13 -7.58 13.46
N THR A 355 4.81 -8.69 13.22
CA THR A 355 6.12 -8.98 13.83
C THR A 355 7.15 -9.09 12.72
N GLU A 356 8.13 -8.21 12.75
CA GLU A 356 9.32 -8.26 11.92
C GLU A 356 10.44 -8.98 12.65
N GLN A 357 11.16 -9.85 11.95
CA GLN A 357 12.19 -10.68 12.55
C GLN A 357 13.22 -11.15 11.52
N HIS A 358 14.44 -11.34 12.02
CA HIS A 358 15.55 -11.97 11.32
C HIS A 358 15.52 -13.48 11.60
N ALA A 359 15.81 -14.30 10.59
CA ALA A 359 15.93 -15.73 10.81
C ALA A 359 17.29 -16.02 11.47
N GLU A 360 17.28 -16.66 12.63
CA GLU A 360 18.49 -17.14 13.25
C GLU A 360 19.18 -18.18 12.32
N GLU A 361 20.46 -18.03 12.06
CA GLU A 361 21.26 -19.10 11.46
C GLU A 361 21.28 -20.27 12.43
N GLU A 362 20.73 -21.44 12.04
CA GLU A 362 20.89 -22.68 12.77
C GLU A 362 22.39 -23.06 12.76
N GLU A 363 23.14 -22.68 13.79
CA GLU A 363 24.49 -23.18 14.00
C GLU A 363 24.44 -24.71 14.10
N HIS A 364 24.77 -25.38 13.00
CA HIS A 364 25.01 -26.82 12.98
C HIS A 364 26.24 -27.14 13.83
N HIS A 365 26.09 -27.19 15.15
CA HIS A 365 27.03 -27.85 16.03
C HIS A 365 26.96 -29.35 15.75
N ASP A 366 27.82 -29.85 14.89
CA ASP A 366 28.15 -31.25 14.81
C ASP A 366 28.74 -31.70 16.15
N GLU A 367 27.91 -32.33 16.99
CA GLU A 367 28.32 -33.00 18.22
C GLU A 367 29.24 -34.20 17.87
N GLU A 368 30.53 -33.98 17.83
CA GLU A 368 31.52 -35.01 18.20
C GLU A 368 32.85 -34.32 18.57
N HIS A 369 33.09 -34.16 19.89
CA HIS A 369 34.35 -34.51 20.51
C HIS A 369 34.40 -34.07 22.01
N GLY A 370 34.47 -35.09 22.89
CA GLY A 370 35.38 -35.27 24.02
C GLY A 370 35.45 -34.18 25.09
N GLU A 371 34.93 -34.58 26.28
CA GLU A 371 35.10 -33.96 27.57
C GLU A 371 36.52 -33.40 27.82
N GLU A 372 36.70 -32.10 28.00
CA GLU A 372 37.61 -31.50 28.96
C GLU A 372 37.06 -30.16 29.43
N GLU A 373 36.82 -30.08 30.77
CA GLU A 373 36.33 -28.90 31.50
C GLU A 373 37.36 -27.76 31.42
N HIS A 374 37.02 -26.67 30.70
CA HIS A 374 37.55 -25.33 30.95
C HIS A 374 36.38 -24.35 31.12
N GLU A 375 36.19 -23.94 32.40
CA GLU A 375 35.41 -22.75 32.70
C GLU A 375 36.21 -21.53 32.25
N ASP A 376 35.95 -21.02 31.06
CA ASP A 376 36.23 -19.64 30.65
C ASP A 376 34.88 -19.05 30.18
N GLU A 377 34.35 -18.17 31.00
CA GLU A 377 33.21 -17.30 30.66
C GLU A 377 33.66 -16.37 29.56
N HIS A 378 33.50 -16.76 28.30
CA HIS A 378 33.38 -15.83 27.19
C HIS A 378 31.90 -15.54 27.00
N GLU A 379 31.44 -14.42 27.56
CA GLU A 379 30.23 -13.79 27.09
C GLU A 379 30.48 -13.42 25.62
N GLY A 380 29.97 -14.24 24.71
CA GLY A 380 29.89 -13.91 23.32
C GLY A 380 28.87 -12.77 23.19
N HIS A 381 29.32 -11.59 22.86
CA HIS A 381 28.48 -10.51 22.38
C HIS A 381 28.00 -10.85 20.97
N GLY A 382 27.08 -11.81 20.84
CA GLY A 382 26.20 -11.88 19.69
C GLY A 382 25.04 -10.96 20.02
N HIS A 383 24.87 -9.89 19.29
CA HIS A 383 23.69 -9.06 19.37
C HIS A 383 22.53 -9.87 18.76
N ASP A 384 21.78 -10.53 19.64
CA ASP A 384 20.52 -11.19 19.30
C ASP A 384 19.49 -10.08 19.08
N GLU A 385 19.34 -9.59 17.84
CA GLU A 385 18.34 -8.60 17.44
C GLU A 385 16.96 -9.24 17.58
N GLY A 386 16.33 -9.03 18.72
CA GLY A 386 15.01 -9.59 19.01
C GLY A 386 13.94 -9.01 18.06
N PRO A 387 12.82 -9.71 17.85
CA PRO A 387 11.78 -9.29 16.90
C PRO A 387 11.17 -7.93 17.28
N THR A 388 10.80 -7.15 16.28
CA THR A 388 10.08 -5.88 16.42
C THR A 388 8.58 -6.09 16.16
N LEU A 389 7.74 -5.73 17.13
CA LEU A 389 6.29 -5.86 17.08
C LEU A 389 5.64 -4.51 16.81
N PHE A 390 4.85 -4.44 15.74
CA PHE A 390 4.00 -3.31 15.36
C PHE A 390 2.54 -3.65 15.66
N THR A 391 1.82 -2.76 16.34
CA THR A 391 0.39 -2.95 16.62
C THR A 391 -0.44 -1.75 16.21
N ASN A 392 -1.69 -2.01 15.80
CA ASN A 392 -2.72 -1.00 15.59
C ASN A 392 -4.08 -1.53 16.07
N GLU A 393 -4.53 -1.06 17.21
CA GLU A 393 -5.84 -1.38 17.77
C GLU A 393 -6.78 -0.20 17.57
N ALA A 394 -7.95 -0.41 16.93
CA ALA A 394 -8.85 0.70 16.64
C ALA A 394 -10.33 0.35 16.78
N GLN A 395 -11.09 1.28 17.35
CA GLN A 395 -12.55 1.22 17.41
C GLN A 395 -13.15 2.40 16.64
N GLU A 396 -14.07 2.12 15.72
CA GLU A 396 -14.75 3.12 14.93
C GLU A 396 -16.28 2.92 15.00
N ALA A 397 -17.02 3.98 15.29
CA ALA A 397 -18.47 3.96 15.34
C ALA A 397 -19.07 5.20 14.73
N GLY A 398 -20.16 5.05 13.99
CA GLY A 398 -20.83 6.20 13.39
C GLY A 398 -22.23 5.92 12.90
N PHE A 399 -22.84 6.98 12.40
CA PHE A 399 -24.14 6.90 11.76
C PHE A 399 -24.26 7.93 10.64
N ILE A 400 -25.04 7.59 9.62
CA ILE A 400 -25.41 8.42 8.49
C ILE A 400 -26.92 8.60 8.50
N VAL A 401 -27.38 9.85 8.51
CA VAL A 401 -28.81 10.17 8.44
C VAL A 401 -29.13 10.63 7.03
N ASP A 402 -29.96 9.88 6.32
CA ASP A 402 -30.48 10.27 5.02
C ASP A 402 -31.69 11.18 5.16
N LEU A 403 -31.51 12.41 4.68
CA LEU A 403 -32.54 13.47 4.67
C LEU A 403 -33.00 13.78 3.23
N SER A 404 -32.73 12.90 2.27
CA SER A 404 -33.02 13.08 0.85
C SER A 404 -34.52 13.24 0.58
N GLN A 405 -34.81 13.98 -0.47
CA GLN A 405 -36.19 14.23 -0.98
C GLN A 405 -36.17 14.10 -2.51
N GLU A 406 -37.35 14.12 -3.15
CA GLU A 406 -37.46 13.92 -4.62
C GLU A 406 -36.59 14.86 -5.46
N THR A 407 -36.17 16.01 -4.95
CA THR A 407 -35.43 17.05 -5.71
C THR A 407 -33.99 17.25 -5.24
N PHE A 408 -33.58 16.64 -4.15
CA PHE A 408 -32.22 16.73 -3.63
C PHE A 408 -31.91 15.56 -2.71
N SER A 409 -30.66 15.15 -2.75
CA SER A 409 -30.09 14.19 -1.81
C SER A 409 -29.31 14.91 -0.73
N GLN A 410 -29.57 14.58 0.53
CA GLN A 410 -28.87 15.15 1.67
C GLN A 410 -28.49 14.06 2.66
N LYS A 411 -27.26 14.07 3.10
CA LYS A 411 -26.79 13.16 4.15
C LYS A 411 -26.03 13.92 5.23
N PHE A 412 -26.23 13.51 6.46
CA PHE A 412 -25.51 13.99 7.62
C PHE A 412 -24.77 12.82 8.28
N VAL A 413 -23.50 13.00 8.56
CA VAL A 413 -22.59 11.95 9.08
C VAL A 413 -22.05 12.37 10.43
N VAL A 414 -21.99 11.43 11.36
CA VAL A 414 -21.20 11.53 12.59
C VAL A 414 -20.35 10.26 12.70
N ASN A 415 -19.06 10.43 12.92
CA ASN A 415 -18.11 9.34 13.14
C ASN A 415 -17.24 9.61 14.36
N MET A 416 -16.86 8.58 15.07
CA MET A 416 -15.91 8.60 16.17
C MET A 416 -14.93 7.46 16.00
N THR A 417 -13.64 7.75 16.15
CA THR A 417 -12.55 6.77 16.08
C THR A 417 -11.65 6.94 17.28
N ASP A 418 -11.22 5.84 17.85
CA ASP A 418 -10.18 5.72 18.86
C ASP A 418 -9.18 4.69 18.36
N GLU A 419 -7.90 5.06 18.25
CA GLU A 419 -6.85 4.28 17.61
C GLU A 419 -5.56 4.37 18.42
N ASP A 420 -5.05 3.22 18.83
CA ASP A 420 -3.80 3.07 19.56
C ASP A 420 -2.78 2.32 18.66
N SER A 421 -1.60 2.91 18.45
CA SER A 421 -0.51 2.32 17.69
C SER A 421 0.76 2.24 18.51
N ALA A 422 1.52 1.15 18.36
CA ALA A 422 2.79 0.96 19.06
C ALA A 422 3.80 0.17 18.24
N ILE A 423 5.08 0.49 18.40
CA ILE A 423 6.21 -0.27 17.90
C ILE A 423 7.04 -0.68 19.13
N ILE A 424 7.29 -1.96 19.30
CA ILE A 424 7.93 -2.53 20.49
C ILE A 424 9.01 -3.50 20.02
N GLY A 425 10.26 -3.24 20.33
CA GLY A 425 11.40 -4.09 19.92
C GLY A 425 12.66 -3.28 19.81
N HIS A 426 13.70 -3.90 19.29
CA HIS A 426 15.02 -3.27 19.12
C HIS A 426 14.99 -2.15 18.07
N GLU A 427 14.23 -2.33 16.99
CA GLU A 427 14.08 -1.37 15.91
C GLU A 427 12.84 -0.45 16.07
N ALA A 428 12.42 -0.23 17.33
CA ALA A 428 11.27 0.64 17.59
C ALA A 428 11.63 2.11 17.30
N PHE A 429 11.17 2.63 16.20
CA PHE A 429 11.41 4.02 15.76
C PHE A 429 10.31 5.01 16.19
N MET A 430 9.30 4.58 16.92
CA MET A 430 8.25 5.44 17.46
C MET A 430 7.70 4.88 18.76
N ASN A 431 7.59 5.72 19.78
CA ASN A 431 6.92 5.36 21.03
C ASN A 431 5.41 5.18 20.81
N PRO A 432 4.70 4.43 21.69
CA PRO A 432 3.25 4.27 21.61
C PRO A 432 2.51 5.61 21.47
N ALA A 433 1.57 5.65 20.51
CA ALA A 433 0.81 6.84 20.17
C ALA A 433 -0.68 6.54 20.09
N GLN A 434 -1.51 7.54 20.44
CA GLN A 434 -2.99 7.48 20.36
C GLN A 434 -3.53 8.56 19.45
N ASN A 435 -4.58 8.23 18.70
CA ASN A 435 -5.30 9.14 17.82
C ASN A 435 -6.81 9.02 18.06
N GLU A 436 -7.42 10.03 18.71
CA GLU A 436 -8.86 10.12 18.90
C GLU A 436 -9.46 11.11 17.88
N GLU A 437 -10.48 10.70 17.12
CA GLU A 437 -11.13 11.56 16.13
C GLU A 437 -12.65 11.61 16.31
N THR A 438 -13.24 12.81 16.22
CA THR A 438 -14.68 13.02 16.14
C THR A 438 -15.02 13.87 14.93
N THR A 439 -15.83 13.31 14.02
CA THR A 439 -16.20 13.89 12.74
C THR A 439 -17.66 14.29 12.71
N MET A 440 -17.95 15.41 12.06
CA MET A 440 -19.29 15.81 11.61
C MET A 440 -19.22 16.20 10.13
N GLY A 441 -20.03 15.54 9.29
CA GLY A 441 -20.09 15.79 7.86
C GLY A 441 -21.51 16.07 7.37
N TYR A 442 -21.63 16.90 6.33
CA TYR A 442 -22.86 17.13 5.61
C TYR A 442 -22.61 17.13 4.10
N TYR A 443 -23.49 16.46 3.38
CA TYR A 443 -23.48 16.38 1.93
C TYR A 443 -24.83 16.78 1.34
N LEU A 444 -24.79 17.46 0.20
CA LEU A 444 -25.94 17.86 -0.61
C LEU A 444 -25.65 17.61 -2.07
N SER A 445 -26.55 16.89 -2.75
CA SER A 445 -26.57 16.74 -4.20
C SER A 445 -27.94 17.19 -4.73
N THR A 446 -27.96 18.00 -5.78
CA THR A 446 -29.22 18.56 -6.33
C THR A 446 -29.06 19.06 -7.75
N ASP A 447 -30.16 18.99 -8.50
CA ASP A 447 -30.26 19.60 -9.82
C ASP A 447 -30.86 21.00 -9.74
N ILE A 448 -30.16 21.99 -10.27
CA ILE A 448 -30.62 23.37 -10.38
C ILE A 448 -30.66 23.76 -11.86
N ALA A 449 -31.83 23.76 -12.45
CA ALA A 449 -32.07 24.00 -13.86
C ALA A 449 -31.42 22.92 -14.75
N SER A 450 -30.28 23.20 -15.39
CA SER A 450 -29.51 22.27 -16.20
C SER A 450 -28.11 22.02 -15.64
N PHE A 451 -27.94 22.28 -14.36
CA PHE A 451 -26.68 22.03 -13.67
C PHE A 451 -26.93 21.04 -12.54
N HIS A 452 -26.07 20.04 -12.44
CA HIS A 452 -25.92 19.21 -11.26
C HIS A 452 -24.98 19.90 -10.29
N LEU A 453 -25.25 19.83 -9.00
CA LEU A 453 -24.47 20.48 -7.96
C LEU A 453 -24.27 19.53 -6.78
N ASP A 454 -23.01 19.22 -6.47
CA ASP A 454 -22.59 18.50 -5.27
C ASP A 454 -21.85 19.42 -4.33
N PHE A 455 -22.21 19.37 -3.07
CA PHE A 455 -21.56 20.13 -2.01
C PHE A 455 -21.31 19.23 -0.80
N GLY A 456 -20.07 19.23 -0.30
CA GLY A 456 -19.67 18.55 0.93
C GLY A 456 -18.99 19.51 1.89
N ILE A 457 -19.25 19.35 3.18
CA ILE A 457 -18.51 19.98 4.27
C ILE A 457 -18.29 18.98 5.40
N ARG A 458 -17.08 18.97 5.96
CA ARG A 458 -16.65 18.11 7.07
C ARG A 458 -15.90 18.94 8.09
N HIS A 459 -16.14 18.65 9.36
CA HIS A 459 -15.38 19.20 10.48
C HIS A 459 -14.95 18.07 11.40
N ASP A 460 -13.65 18.03 11.70
CA ASP A 460 -13.02 17.00 12.51
C ASP A 460 -12.34 17.64 13.73
N ARG A 461 -12.49 17.01 14.88
CA ARG A 461 -11.69 17.21 16.07
C ARG A 461 -10.81 16.02 16.29
N ILE A 462 -9.52 16.25 16.35
CA ILE A 462 -8.50 15.23 16.38
C ILE A 462 -7.60 15.52 17.57
N ASN A 463 -7.48 14.57 18.47
CA ASN A 463 -6.52 14.61 19.57
C ASN A 463 -5.45 13.53 19.35
N LYS A 464 -4.18 13.92 19.39
CA LYS A 464 -3.04 13.02 19.23
C LYS A 464 -2.18 13.07 20.47
N LYS A 465 -1.88 11.89 21.01
CA LYS A 465 -0.99 11.72 22.16
C LYS A 465 0.18 10.83 21.76
N GLY A 466 1.37 11.19 22.20
CA GLY A 466 2.58 10.43 21.94
C GLY A 466 3.73 10.96 22.76
N SER A 467 4.91 10.41 22.55
CA SER A 467 6.14 10.86 23.20
C SER A 467 7.34 10.66 22.29
N VAL A 468 8.38 11.46 22.52
CA VAL A 468 9.67 11.35 21.83
C VAL A 468 10.74 11.19 22.91
N SER A 469 11.62 10.20 22.76
CA SER A 469 12.74 9.96 23.65
C SER A 469 14.04 10.43 23.00
N HIS A 470 14.91 11.09 23.73
CA HIS A 470 16.23 11.54 23.27
C HIS A 470 17.27 11.35 24.37
N MET A 471 18.52 11.18 23.99
CA MET A 471 19.64 11.14 24.94
C MET A 471 19.93 12.56 25.40
N HIS A 472 20.12 12.75 26.70
CA HIS A 472 20.42 14.05 27.25
C HIS A 472 21.94 14.16 27.50
N GLU A 473 22.60 15.09 26.82
CA GLU A 473 23.95 15.51 27.17
C GLU A 473 23.87 16.46 28.37
N GLU A 474 24.50 16.12 29.49
CA GLU A 474 24.67 17.06 30.59
C GLU A 474 25.65 18.15 30.16
N GLU A 475 25.17 19.36 29.90
CA GLU A 475 26.02 20.55 29.77
C GLU A 475 26.75 20.79 31.13
N HIS A 476 28.00 20.40 31.19
CA HIS A 476 28.86 20.79 32.33
C HIS A 476 29.13 22.28 32.27
N ASP A 477 28.42 23.08 33.06
CA ASP A 477 28.83 24.44 33.39
C ASP A 477 30.25 24.42 34.00
N GLU A 478 31.26 24.79 33.18
CA GLU A 478 32.61 25.02 33.66
C GLU A 478 32.62 26.19 34.66
N GLU A 479 32.43 25.94 35.96
CA GLU A 479 32.81 26.86 37.01
C GLU A 479 34.34 26.89 37.11
N GLU A 480 34.94 28.00 36.64
CA GLU A 480 36.34 28.33 36.85
C GLU A 480 36.75 28.23 38.33
N HIS A 481 37.50 27.19 38.70
CA HIS A 481 38.27 27.18 39.93
C HIS A 481 39.76 27.26 39.65
N HIS A 482 40.31 28.44 39.95
CA HIS A 482 41.74 28.70 40.06
C HIS A 482 42.31 28.13 41.35
N ASP A 483 43.54 27.58 41.20
CA ASP A 483 44.68 27.52 42.16
C ASP A 483 44.63 26.52 43.33
N ASP A 484 45.44 25.52 43.37
CA ASP A 484 46.80 25.44 43.98
C ASP A 484 47.23 23.95 44.19
N GLU A 485 48.44 23.70 43.69
CA GLU A 485 49.43 22.66 43.99
C GLU A 485 49.09 21.64 45.12
N ASP A 486 49.07 20.32 44.81
CA ASP A 486 50.01 19.32 45.36
C ASP A 486 49.65 17.88 44.86
N HIS A 487 50.70 17.18 44.40
CA HIS A 487 50.64 15.80 43.91
C HIS A 487 50.29 14.80 45.02
N GLU A 488 49.36 13.87 44.71
CA GLU A 488 49.45 12.46 45.17
C GLU A 488 48.62 11.57 44.20
N ASP A 489 49.27 10.49 43.73
CA ASP A 489 48.69 9.48 42.83
C ASP A 489 47.51 8.80 43.51
N GLU A 490 46.28 8.99 43.03
CA GLU A 490 45.13 8.14 43.31
C GLU A 490 44.48 7.72 41.98
N HIS A 491 44.21 6.43 41.92
CA HIS A 491 43.57 5.75 40.84
C HIS A 491 42.24 6.43 40.49
N HIS A 492 42.09 6.91 39.28
CA HIS A 492 40.79 7.25 38.72
C HIS A 492 40.03 5.95 38.54
N GLU A 493 39.00 5.73 39.31
CA GLU A 493 37.92 4.83 38.98
C GLU A 493 37.19 5.53 37.84
N ASP A 494 37.11 4.89 36.68
CA ASP A 494 36.34 5.33 35.56
C ASP A 494 34.87 5.41 35.98
N GLU A 495 34.37 6.61 36.25
CA GLU A 495 32.95 6.87 36.40
C GLU A 495 32.32 6.69 35.03
N HIS A 496 31.68 5.55 34.82
CA HIS A 496 30.78 5.34 33.70
C HIS A 496 29.66 6.37 33.85
N HIS A 497 29.62 7.37 32.95
CA HIS A 497 28.49 8.26 32.82
C HIS A 497 27.32 7.41 32.35
N GLU A 498 26.31 7.21 33.20
CA GLU A 498 25.04 6.64 32.79
C GLU A 498 24.33 7.71 31.96
N GLU A 499 24.24 7.51 30.66
CA GLU A 499 23.43 8.33 29.75
C GLU A 499 21.97 8.21 30.19
N GLU A 500 21.33 9.31 30.61
CA GLU A 500 19.92 9.33 30.99
C GLU A 500 19.06 9.65 29.76
N MET A 501 18.20 8.70 29.40
CA MET A 501 17.19 8.90 28.36
C MET A 501 16.06 9.78 28.91
N GLU A 502 15.83 10.95 28.31
CA GLU A 502 14.71 11.82 28.63
C GLU A 502 13.56 11.61 27.63
N THR A 503 12.32 11.59 28.10
CA THR A 503 11.13 11.40 27.27
C THR A 503 10.16 12.56 27.44
N ASP A 504 9.91 13.27 26.32
CA ASP A 504 8.92 14.33 26.21
C ASP A 504 7.55 13.77 25.83
N TYR A 505 6.50 14.17 26.56
CA TYR A 505 5.12 13.74 26.34
C TYR A 505 4.29 14.86 25.72
N PHE A 506 3.51 14.52 24.68
CA PHE A 506 2.68 15.43 23.93
C PHE A 506 1.20 15.03 23.97
N ASP A 507 0.33 16.04 24.03
CA ASP A 507 -1.15 15.92 23.93
C ASP A 507 -1.62 17.09 23.05
N MET A 508 -1.95 16.79 21.77
CA MET A 508 -2.09 17.79 20.71
C MET A 508 -3.51 17.76 20.13
N ASP A 509 -4.20 18.88 20.22
CA ASP A 509 -5.53 19.05 19.62
C ASP A 509 -5.44 19.74 18.25
N HIS A 510 -6.11 19.18 17.25
CA HIS A 510 -6.25 19.75 15.90
C HIS A 510 -7.74 19.83 15.53
N ASP A 511 -8.17 21.00 15.07
CA ASP A 511 -9.50 21.18 14.48
C ASP A 511 -9.34 21.44 12.97
N THR A 512 -9.92 20.57 12.12
CA THR A 512 -9.88 20.72 10.67
C THR A 512 -11.26 20.95 10.09
N THR A 513 -11.35 21.73 9.00
CA THR A 513 -12.59 21.96 8.28
C THR A 513 -12.36 21.91 6.78
N SER A 514 -12.90 20.87 6.16
CA SER A 514 -12.79 20.64 4.72
C SER A 514 -14.14 20.89 4.04
N PHE A 515 -14.11 21.44 2.84
CA PHE A 515 -15.30 21.59 2.01
C PHE A 515 -14.96 21.37 0.54
N ALA A 516 -15.95 20.90 -0.24
CA ALA A 516 -15.83 20.75 -1.67
C ALA A 516 -17.16 21.06 -2.36
N LEU A 517 -17.05 21.51 -3.60
CA LEU A 517 -18.16 21.87 -4.48
C LEU A 517 -17.87 21.34 -5.87
N SER A 518 -18.79 20.59 -6.45
CA SER A 518 -18.78 20.20 -7.87
C SER A 518 -20.00 20.79 -8.57
N ILE A 519 -19.82 21.18 -9.82
CA ILE A 519 -20.87 21.67 -10.70
C ILE A 519 -20.74 20.97 -12.05
N GLY A 520 -21.72 20.12 -12.36
CA GLY A 520 -21.82 19.40 -13.62
C GLY A 520 -22.87 19.97 -14.54
N ARG A 521 -22.72 19.69 -15.81
CA ARG A 521 -23.70 20.04 -16.84
C ARG A 521 -23.57 19.19 -18.08
N ASP A 522 -24.71 18.67 -18.54
CA ASP A 522 -24.82 18.10 -19.89
C ASP A 522 -24.84 19.22 -20.92
N LEU A 523 -23.84 19.24 -21.78
CA LEU A 523 -23.76 20.16 -22.94
C LEU A 523 -24.56 19.61 -24.13
N SER A 524 -24.70 18.29 -24.20
CA SER A 524 -25.56 17.52 -25.12
C SER A 524 -25.85 16.16 -24.48
N ASP A 525 -26.67 15.33 -25.12
CA ASP A 525 -26.97 13.96 -24.67
C ASP A 525 -25.69 13.05 -24.62
N GLU A 526 -24.59 13.47 -25.23
CA GLU A 526 -23.33 12.71 -25.33
C GLU A 526 -22.14 13.42 -24.63
N ILE A 527 -22.29 14.67 -24.22
CA ILE A 527 -21.17 15.47 -23.67
C ILE A 527 -21.54 15.99 -22.31
N HIS A 528 -20.78 15.57 -21.31
CA HIS A 528 -20.86 16.08 -19.94
C HIS A 528 -19.62 16.93 -19.60
N PHE A 529 -19.81 18.02 -18.87
CA PHE A 529 -18.76 18.89 -18.36
C PHE A 529 -18.93 19.07 -16.87
N SER A 530 -17.87 18.86 -16.08
CA SER A 530 -17.85 19.15 -14.67
C SER A 530 -16.69 20.05 -14.27
N PHE A 531 -16.90 20.79 -13.17
CA PHE A 531 -15.94 21.68 -12.56
C PHE A 531 -16.01 21.52 -11.04
N GLY A 532 -14.88 21.14 -10.42
CA GLY A 532 -14.72 20.90 -9.01
C GLY A 532 -13.82 21.95 -8.33
N LEU A 533 -14.18 22.27 -7.08
CA LEU A 533 -13.36 23.05 -6.16
C LEU A 533 -13.37 22.36 -4.81
N ALA A 534 -12.20 22.15 -4.21
CA ALA A 534 -12.09 21.65 -2.85
C ALA A 534 -11.07 22.43 -2.03
N ASN A 535 -11.36 22.59 -0.75
CA ASN A 535 -10.40 23.01 0.27
C ASN A 535 -10.40 21.93 1.33
N MET A 536 -9.31 21.21 1.43
CA MET A 536 -9.18 20.06 2.32
C MET A 536 -8.05 20.31 3.32
N GLU A 537 -8.28 20.01 4.58
CA GLU A 537 -7.34 20.16 5.67
C GLU A 537 -6.99 18.77 6.23
N ARG A 538 -5.72 18.56 6.57
CA ARG A 538 -5.18 17.33 7.16
C ARG A 538 -4.30 17.67 8.36
N ALA A 539 -4.59 17.07 9.51
CA ALA A 539 -3.66 17.11 10.64
C ALA A 539 -2.44 16.21 10.37
N PRO A 540 -1.24 16.56 10.86
CA PRO A 540 -0.07 15.68 10.79
C PRO A 540 -0.38 14.30 11.37
N SER A 541 0.16 13.21 10.81
CA SER A 541 0.02 11.85 11.36
C SER A 541 0.85 11.65 12.62
N VAL A 542 0.64 10.57 13.36
CA VAL A 542 1.46 10.26 14.55
C VAL A 542 2.92 10.00 14.17
N VAL A 543 3.17 9.40 13.01
CA VAL A 543 4.50 9.18 12.44
C VAL A 543 5.20 10.51 12.16
N GLU A 544 4.55 11.41 11.44
CA GLU A 544 5.10 12.73 11.11
C GLU A 544 5.41 13.57 12.36
N LEU A 545 4.74 13.29 13.49
CA LEU A 545 4.94 14.03 14.76
C LEU A 545 5.96 13.37 15.70
N PHE A 546 5.95 12.03 15.84
CA PHE A 546 6.59 11.36 16.98
C PHE A 546 7.64 10.32 16.59
N MET A 547 7.90 10.10 15.29
CA MET A 547 8.96 9.21 14.83
C MET A 547 10.32 9.72 15.33
N ASN A 548 11.17 8.83 15.82
CA ASN A 548 12.54 9.13 16.23
C ASN A 548 13.33 7.83 16.39
N GLY A 549 13.93 7.34 15.31
CA GLY A 549 14.69 6.10 15.35
C GLY A 549 15.03 5.51 13.98
N PRO A 550 15.75 4.39 13.97
CA PRO A 550 16.16 3.70 12.76
C PRO A 550 14.94 3.07 12.08
N HIS A 551 14.79 3.31 10.79
CA HIS A 551 13.82 2.66 9.91
C HIS A 551 14.59 1.92 8.81
N LEU A 552 15.01 0.71 9.12
CA LEU A 552 15.98 -0.04 8.33
C LEU A 552 15.45 -0.37 6.92
N ALA A 553 14.14 -0.62 6.77
CA ALA A 553 13.51 -0.81 5.48
C ALA A 553 13.64 0.41 4.53
N THR A 554 13.88 1.61 5.05
CA THR A 554 14.17 2.81 4.25
C THR A 554 15.65 3.17 4.21
N GLY A 555 16.49 2.49 5.01
CA GLY A 555 17.91 2.81 5.19
C GLY A 555 18.13 4.18 5.86
N LYS A 556 17.21 4.59 6.74
CA LYS A 556 17.21 5.95 7.31
C LYS A 556 16.99 5.96 8.81
N TYR A 557 17.56 6.97 9.46
CA TYR A 557 17.16 7.40 10.79
C TYR A 557 16.12 8.51 10.63
N GLU A 558 14.85 8.23 10.93
CA GLU A 558 13.75 9.17 10.65
C GLU A 558 13.34 9.94 11.91
N VAL A 559 13.20 11.26 11.77
CA VAL A 559 12.87 12.17 12.86
C VAL A 559 11.58 12.92 12.57
N GLY A 560 10.58 12.73 13.42
CA GLY A 560 9.30 13.44 13.43
C GLY A 560 9.47 14.89 13.90
N ASN A 561 8.41 15.68 13.72
CA ASN A 561 8.43 17.07 14.11
C ASN A 561 7.12 17.49 14.78
N THR A 562 7.16 17.68 16.09
CA THR A 562 6.01 18.06 16.92
C THR A 562 5.52 19.50 16.68
N SER A 563 6.24 20.30 15.88
CA SER A 563 5.84 21.67 15.52
C SER A 563 5.10 21.79 14.19
N LEU A 564 4.78 20.66 13.52
CA LEU A 564 4.07 20.67 12.25
C LEU A 564 2.66 21.27 12.36
N ASP A 565 2.34 22.15 11.42
CA ASP A 565 1.01 22.73 11.26
C ASP A 565 0.09 21.86 10.38
N ILE A 566 -1.22 22.15 10.42
CA ILE A 566 -2.22 21.55 9.54
C ILE A 566 -1.88 21.81 8.07
N GLU A 567 -1.85 20.76 7.27
CA GLU A 567 -1.71 20.79 5.83
C GLU A 567 -3.03 21.24 5.18
N LYS A 568 -2.98 22.17 4.21
CA LYS A 568 -4.17 22.74 3.55
C LYS A 568 -4.07 22.64 2.03
N SER A 569 -4.92 21.84 1.43
CA SER A 569 -4.98 21.59 0.00
C SER A 569 -6.11 22.40 -0.64
N LYS A 570 -5.81 23.12 -1.69
CA LYS A 570 -6.77 23.86 -2.54
C LYS A 570 -6.77 23.24 -3.93
N ASN A 571 -7.77 22.45 -4.21
CA ASN A 571 -7.90 21.68 -5.43
C ASN A 571 -8.88 22.33 -6.41
N VAL A 572 -8.53 22.33 -7.69
CA VAL A 572 -9.37 22.74 -8.83
C VAL A 572 -9.32 21.64 -9.88
N ASP A 573 -10.49 21.11 -10.24
CA ASP A 573 -10.66 20.07 -11.27
C ASP A 573 -11.54 20.55 -12.40
N MET A 574 -11.22 20.14 -13.61
CA MET A 574 -12.03 20.35 -14.82
C MET A 574 -12.08 19.06 -15.61
N THR A 575 -13.29 18.52 -15.84
CA THR A 575 -13.47 17.28 -16.57
C THR A 575 -14.44 17.50 -17.73
N LEU A 576 -14.10 16.92 -18.87
CA LEU A 576 -14.95 16.81 -20.05
C LEU A 576 -15.04 15.35 -20.43
N SER A 577 -16.25 14.80 -20.45
CA SER A 577 -16.52 13.44 -20.90
C SER A 577 -17.44 13.46 -22.14
N PHE A 578 -17.21 12.49 -22.98
CA PHE A 578 -18.03 12.20 -24.16
C PHE A 578 -18.41 10.71 -24.12
N GLU A 579 -19.68 10.42 -24.19
CA GLU A 579 -20.23 9.08 -24.22
C GLU A 579 -21.22 8.96 -25.37
N GLY A 580 -20.87 8.23 -26.42
CA GLY A 580 -21.70 7.95 -27.57
C GLY A 580 -21.90 6.45 -27.74
N ASP A 581 -22.80 6.00 -28.64
CA ASP A 581 -23.20 4.59 -28.81
C ASP A 581 -22.03 3.58 -28.86
N SER A 582 -20.85 3.97 -29.29
CA SER A 582 -19.68 3.06 -29.44
C SER A 582 -18.34 3.75 -29.19
N THR A 583 -18.36 4.92 -28.62
CA THR A 583 -17.14 5.73 -28.44
C THR A 583 -17.26 6.50 -27.14
N TYR A 584 -16.23 6.41 -26.31
CA TYR A 584 -16.11 7.28 -25.13
C TYR A 584 -14.80 8.07 -25.17
N ALA A 585 -14.80 9.19 -24.53
CA ALA A 585 -13.59 9.96 -24.27
C ALA A 585 -13.73 10.70 -22.94
N PHE A 586 -12.63 10.80 -22.24
CA PHE A 586 -12.54 11.47 -20.96
C PHE A 586 -11.28 12.32 -20.94
N ALA A 587 -11.38 13.56 -20.47
CA ALA A 587 -10.24 14.44 -20.26
C ALA A 587 -10.42 15.22 -18.96
N SER A 588 -9.52 15.05 -18.01
CA SER A 588 -9.47 15.77 -16.75
C SER A 588 -8.18 16.57 -16.63
N PHE A 589 -8.29 17.80 -16.15
CA PHE A 589 -7.18 18.66 -15.78
C PHE A 589 -7.34 19.06 -14.34
N TYR A 590 -6.27 18.96 -13.56
CA TYR A 590 -6.30 19.31 -12.16
C TYR A 590 -5.10 20.14 -11.74
N LYS A 591 -5.32 20.95 -10.71
CA LYS A 591 -4.30 21.69 -9.99
C LYS A 591 -4.63 21.66 -8.50
N ASN A 592 -3.62 21.35 -7.69
CA ASN A 592 -3.71 21.32 -6.25
C ASN A 592 -2.56 22.14 -5.63
N ASP A 593 -2.89 23.25 -5.00
CA ASP A 593 -1.97 24.08 -4.22
C ASP A 593 -2.07 23.65 -2.76
N VAL A 594 -0.98 23.21 -2.17
CA VAL A 594 -0.92 22.69 -0.80
C VAL A 594 -0.05 23.59 0.06
N ASP A 595 -0.67 24.30 1.01
CA ASP A 595 0.03 25.08 2.01
C ASP A 595 0.51 24.10 3.11
N ASN A 596 1.74 24.24 3.61
CA ASN A 596 2.36 23.39 4.63
C ASN A 596 2.40 21.89 4.25
N TYR A 597 2.77 21.55 3.01
CA TYR A 597 2.93 20.16 2.59
C TYR A 597 4.01 19.49 3.42
N ILE A 598 3.68 18.40 4.10
CA ILE A 598 4.59 17.65 4.96
C ILE A 598 5.37 16.63 4.12
N TYR A 599 6.68 16.57 4.27
CA TYR A 599 7.54 15.65 3.54
C TYR A 599 8.75 15.23 4.36
N LEU A 600 9.31 14.09 4.04
CA LEU A 600 10.56 13.60 4.61
C LEU A 600 11.72 14.10 3.73
N LEU A 601 12.72 14.74 4.31
CA LEU A 601 13.91 15.22 3.64
C LEU A 601 15.15 14.56 4.24
N ASP A 602 15.94 13.96 3.38
CA ASP A 602 17.23 13.39 3.72
C ASP A 602 18.25 14.52 3.89
N GLU A 603 19.07 14.48 4.91
CA GLU A 603 20.19 15.41 5.07
C GLU A 603 21.21 15.21 3.95
N THR A 604 21.81 16.30 3.50
CA THR A 604 22.87 16.25 2.49
C THR A 604 24.21 15.94 3.15
N GLU A 605 25.16 15.37 2.39
CA GLU A 605 26.52 15.12 2.86
C GLU A 605 27.19 16.38 3.43
N GLU A 606 26.95 17.56 2.82
CA GLU A 606 27.49 18.85 3.31
C GLU A 606 26.89 19.26 4.67
N GLU A 607 25.61 18.97 4.90
CA GLU A 607 24.93 19.26 6.18
C GLU A 607 25.39 18.28 7.27
N HIS A 608 25.62 17.03 6.92
CA HIS A 608 26.15 16.00 7.81
C HIS A 608 27.58 16.35 8.27
N GLU A 609 28.47 16.76 7.35
CA GLU A 609 29.83 17.19 7.68
C GLU A 609 29.83 18.48 8.59
N GLU A 610 28.91 19.44 8.40
CA GLU A 610 28.79 20.63 9.26
C GLU A 610 28.29 20.26 10.66
N HIS A 611 27.44 19.22 10.79
CA HIS A 611 26.94 18.76 12.09
C HIS A 611 28.05 18.06 12.89
N ASP A 612 28.88 17.26 12.24
CA ASP A 612 30.02 16.58 12.86
C ASP A 612 31.11 17.52 13.30
N GLU A 613 31.31 18.69 12.61
CA GLU A 613 32.28 19.70 13.01
C GLU A 613 31.85 20.55 14.24
N GLU A 614 30.53 20.65 14.53
CA GLU A 614 29.99 21.36 15.70
C GLU A 614 30.00 20.55 17.00
N HIS A 615 30.07 19.19 16.89
CA HIS A 615 30.05 18.25 18.01
C HIS A 615 31.39 17.50 18.15
N GLU A 616 32.45 18.20 18.60
CA GLU A 616 33.80 17.59 18.77
C GLU A 616 33.91 16.53 19.87
N GLU A 617 32.88 16.25 20.70
CA GLU A 617 32.91 15.20 21.71
C GLU A 617 31.46 14.68 22.00
N GLY A 618 30.93 13.71 21.24
CA GLY A 618 29.68 13.02 21.52
C GLY A 618 28.97 12.62 20.23
N HIS A 619 29.38 11.52 19.63
CA HIS A 619 28.74 11.02 18.43
C HIS A 619 27.35 10.52 18.77
N ASP A 620 26.29 11.20 18.30
CA ASP A 620 25.04 10.52 17.98
C ASP A 620 25.31 9.65 16.74
N ASP A 621 25.87 8.47 16.97
CA ASP A 621 26.09 7.47 15.93
C ASP A 621 24.72 6.93 15.50
N HIS A 622 24.17 7.46 14.40
CA HIS A 622 22.94 6.98 13.78
C HIS A 622 23.12 5.60 13.11
N GLY A 623 24.18 4.83 13.49
CA GLY A 623 24.46 3.51 12.96
C GLY A 623 24.74 3.48 11.46
N GLY A 624 25.28 4.58 10.88
CA GLY A 624 25.54 4.68 9.44
C GLY A 624 24.30 4.96 8.59
N LEU A 625 23.11 5.13 9.19
CA LEU A 625 21.88 5.44 8.48
C LEU A 625 21.80 6.92 8.10
N THR A 626 21.23 7.24 6.93
CA THR A 626 20.98 8.61 6.50
C THR A 626 19.92 9.27 7.39
N LEU A 627 20.27 10.40 8.04
CA LEU A 627 19.31 11.17 8.82
C LEU A 627 18.24 11.80 7.90
N ALA A 628 16.98 11.65 8.26
CA ALA A 628 15.84 12.18 7.51
C ALA A 628 14.82 12.85 8.44
N ASN A 629 14.47 14.10 8.14
CA ASN A 629 13.62 14.93 8.98
C ASN A 629 12.26 15.19 8.33
N TYR A 630 11.16 15.14 9.12
CA TYR A 630 9.85 15.60 8.68
C TYR A 630 9.75 17.12 8.71
N LEU A 631 9.60 17.72 7.54
CA LEU A 631 9.54 19.17 7.31
C LEU A 631 8.24 19.59 6.63
N GLN A 632 8.01 20.90 6.56
CA GLN A 632 6.88 21.50 5.85
C GLN A 632 7.32 22.56 4.87
N GLN A 633 6.76 22.52 3.66
CA GLN A 633 6.94 23.55 2.63
C GLN A 633 5.69 23.60 1.74
N ASP A 634 5.35 24.80 1.23
CA ASP A 634 4.25 24.91 0.27
C ASP A 634 4.59 24.19 -1.04
N ALA A 635 3.62 23.48 -1.60
CA ALA A 635 3.77 22.63 -2.77
C ALA A 635 2.64 22.84 -3.79
N GLU A 636 2.95 22.61 -5.07
CA GLU A 636 2.01 22.66 -6.18
C GLU A 636 2.04 21.34 -6.94
N PHE A 637 0.87 20.70 -7.11
CA PHE A 637 0.66 19.53 -7.96
C PHE A 637 -0.25 19.93 -9.11
N GLN A 638 0.11 19.55 -10.34
CA GLN A 638 -0.74 19.75 -11.50
C GLN A 638 -0.58 18.61 -12.49
N GLY A 639 -1.65 18.30 -13.21
CA GLY A 639 -1.60 17.23 -14.16
C GLY A 639 -2.85 17.11 -15.02
N PHE A 640 -2.86 16.07 -15.83
CA PHE A 640 -3.99 15.72 -16.66
C PHE A 640 -4.14 14.21 -16.80
N GLU A 641 -5.36 13.80 -17.06
CA GLU A 641 -5.76 12.43 -17.36
C GLU A 641 -6.55 12.49 -18.66
N PHE A 642 -6.29 11.57 -19.58
CA PHE A 642 -7.00 11.45 -20.84
C PHE A 642 -7.25 10.00 -21.17
N GLU A 643 -8.49 9.67 -21.54
CA GLU A 643 -8.86 8.38 -22.08
C GLU A 643 -9.71 8.54 -23.33
N PHE A 644 -9.54 7.62 -24.26
CA PHE A 644 -10.36 7.48 -25.45
C PHE A 644 -10.56 6.01 -25.77
N GLY A 645 -11.79 5.61 -26.02
CA GLY A 645 -12.11 4.25 -26.43
C GLY A 645 -13.14 4.21 -27.56
N LYS A 646 -13.03 3.16 -28.36
CA LYS A 646 -13.98 2.88 -29.42
C LYS A 646 -14.26 1.39 -29.54
N THR A 647 -15.53 1.06 -29.45
CA THR A 647 -16.04 -0.30 -29.63
C THR A 647 -16.49 -0.54 -31.06
N PHE A 648 -16.18 -1.70 -31.59
CA PHE A 648 -16.56 -2.19 -32.91
C PHE A 648 -17.25 -3.53 -32.78
N GLU A 649 -18.38 -3.73 -33.42
CA GLU A 649 -18.95 -5.05 -33.56
C GLU A 649 -18.04 -5.93 -34.43
N LEU A 650 -17.64 -7.09 -33.90
CA LEU A 650 -16.77 -8.06 -34.58
C LEU A 650 -17.31 -9.48 -34.43
N GLY A 651 -18.02 -9.95 -35.41
CA GLY A 651 -18.67 -11.29 -35.37
C GLY A 651 -19.87 -11.31 -34.42
N SER A 652 -19.81 -12.12 -33.39
CA SER A 652 -20.80 -12.22 -32.29
C SER A 652 -20.39 -11.40 -31.03
N GLY A 653 -19.20 -10.83 -31.07
CA GLY A 653 -18.65 -10.06 -29.93
C GLY A 653 -18.29 -8.64 -30.30
N GLU A 654 -17.71 -7.96 -29.33
CA GLU A 654 -17.30 -6.56 -29.39
C GLU A 654 -15.80 -6.42 -29.26
N LEU A 655 -15.19 -5.56 -30.07
CA LEU A 655 -13.78 -5.21 -30.02
C LEU A 655 -13.63 -3.76 -29.54
N LEU A 656 -13.09 -3.56 -28.34
CA LEU A 656 -12.69 -2.27 -27.81
C LEU A 656 -11.23 -1.98 -28.15
N LEU A 657 -10.98 -0.80 -28.70
CA LEU A 657 -9.65 -0.20 -28.80
C LEU A 657 -9.61 1.04 -27.94
N SER A 658 -8.73 1.08 -26.93
CA SER A 658 -8.62 2.25 -26.07
C SER A 658 -7.18 2.74 -25.93
N PHE A 659 -7.08 4.02 -25.58
CA PHE A 659 -5.85 4.73 -25.30
C PHE A 659 -6.06 5.60 -24.07
N GLY A 660 -5.18 5.47 -23.08
CA GLY A 660 -5.08 6.31 -21.90
C GLY A 660 -3.74 7.04 -21.84
N ARG A 661 -3.71 8.24 -21.27
CA ARG A 661 -2.50 8.96 -20.91
C ARG A 661 -2.73 9.77 -19.66
N ASP A 662 -1.79 9.69 -18.74
CA ASP A 662 -1.73 10.54 -17.55
C ASP A 662 -0.33 11.17 -17.39
N ALA A 663 -0.30 12.30 -16.68
CA ALA A 663 0.93 12.96 -16.29
C ALA A 663 0.68 13.85 -15.07
N VAL A 664 1.62 13.85 -14.13
CA VAL A 664 1.63 14.72 -12.97
C VAL A 664 2.99 15.42 -12.86
N SER A 665 2.97 16.67 -12.41
CA SER A 665 4.16 17.44 -12.05
C SER A 665 3.94 18.01 -10.66
N ALA A 666 4.90 17.83 -9.77
CA ALA A 666 4.82 18.32 -8.40
C ALA A 666 6.10 19.07 -8.03
N LYS A 667 5.94 20.26 -7.46
CA LYS A 667 7.06 21.15 -7.10
C LYS A 667 6.80 21.87 -5.78
N PHE A 668 7.85 22.08 -5.06
CA PHE A 668 7.86 23.00 -3.93
C PHE A 668 7.79 24.47 -4.38
N SER A 669 7.44 25.36 -3.47
CA SER A 669 7.27 26.80 -3.74
C SER A 669 8.56 27.50 -4.18
N ASP A 670 9.73 26.97 -3.88
CA ASP A 670 11.04 27.43 -4.34
C ASP A 670 11.39 26.94 -5.76
N GLY A 671 10.59 26.03 -6.33
CA GLY A 671 10.72 25.47 -7.67
C GLY A 671 11.49 24.14 -7.72
N THR A 672 11.97 23.61 -6.61
CA THR A 672 12.56 22.28 -6.53
C THR A 672 11.47 21.20 -6.73
N ASN A 673 11.85 20.01 -7.21
CA ASN A 673 10.91 18.94 -7.44
C ASN A 673 10.59 18.20 -6.13
N ILE A 674 9.36 17.72 -6.01
CA ILE A 674 8.97 16.81 -4.94
C ILE A 674 9.47 15.40 -5.32
N PRO A 675 10.09 14.66 -4.39
CA PRO A 675 10.61 13.33 -4.68
C PRO A 675 9.49 12.30 -4.95
N ARG A 676 9.83 11.20 -5.62
CA ARG A 676 8.98 10.02 -5.86
C ARG A 676 7.70 10.30 -6.65
N ILE A 677 7.74 11.28 -7.56
CA ILE A 677 6.64 11.59 -8.47
C ILE A 677 6.71 10.71 -9.71
N ASN A 678 5.69 9.90 -9.94
CA ASN A 678 5.63 8.97 -11.07
C ASN A 678 5.73 9.69 -12.41
N PRO A 679 6.47 9.11 -13.40
CA PRO A 679 6.56 9.63 -14.75
C PRO A 679 5.21 9.53 -15.49
N ALA A 680 5.07 10.31 -16.55
CA ALA A 680 3.93 10.20 -17.45
C ALA A 680 3.92 8.83 -18.15
N ARG A 681 2.72 8.31 -18.44
CA ARG A 681 2.57 7.01 -19.09
C ARG A 681 1.45 7.00 -20.11
N ASN A 682 1.59 6.12 -21.10
CA ASN A 682 0.58 5.82 -22.09
C ASN A 682 0.09 4.38 -21.89
N ILE A 683 -1.22 4.16 -21.95
CA ILE A 683 -1.85 2.84 -21.82
C ILE A 683 -2.64 2.57 -23.10
N TYR A 684 -2.29 1.50 -23.80
CA TYR A 684 -2.97 1.05 -25.01
C TYR A 684 -3.66 -0.27 -24.72
N THR A 685 -4.98 -0.37 -24.94
CA THR A 685 -5.74 -1.59 -24.69
C THR A 685 -6.46 -2.05 -25.96
N ILE A 686 -6.40 -3.34 -26.22
CA ILE A 686 -7.21 -4.06 -27.17
C ILE A 686 -7.99 -5.10 -26.38
N ALA A 687 -9.30 -4.96 -26.30
CA ALA A 687 -10.15 -5.94 -25.62
C ALA A 687 -11.21 -6.49 -26.59
N TYR A 688 -11.41 -7.79 -26.56
CA TYR A 688 -12.47 -8.47 -27.28
C TYR A 688 -13.32 -9.25 -26.31
N SER A 689 -14.62 -9.01 -26.30
CA SER A 689 -15.59 -9.70 -25.47
C SER A 689 -16.69 -10.34 -26.33
N GLU A 690 -17.02 -11.57 -25.99
CA GLU A 690 -18.13 -12.35 -26.54
C GLU A 690 -18.72 -13.12 -25.34
N GLU A 691 -20.01 -13.41 -25.32
CA GLU A 691 -20.79 -14.00 -24.24
C GLU A 691 -20.00 -14.91 -23.23
N ASP A 692 -19.06 -15.69 -23.74
CA ASP A 692 -18.29 -16.65 -22.95
C ASP A 692 -16.77 -16.54 -23.14
N LEU A 693 -16.27 -15.49 -23.81
CA LEU A 693 -14.85 -15.31 -24.13
C LEU A 693 -14.42 -13.84 -23.97
N ASN A 694 -13.48 -13.60 -23.09
CA ASN A 694 -12.85 -12.30 -22.90
C ASN A 694 -11.36 -12.39 -23.20
N LEU A 695 -10.88 -11.47 -24.05
CA LEU A 695 -9.46 -11.28 -24.39
C LEU A 695 -9.10 -9.83 -24.16
N LYS A 696 -8.06 -9.56 -23.36
CA LYS A 696 -7.51 -8.22 -23.16
C LYS A 696 -6.01 -8.24 -23.37
N LEU A 697 -5.51 -7.36 -24.23
CA LEU A 697 -4.09 -7.09 -24.42
C LEU A 697 -3.85 -5.63 -24.03
N SER A 698 -2.93 -5.38 -23.11
CA SER A 698 -2.59 -4.06 -22.61
C SER A 698 -1.09 -3.80 -22.77
N LEU A 699 -0.74 -2.62 -23.30
CA LEU A 699 0.64 -2.13 -23.35
C LEU A 699 0.73 -0.84 -22.53
N LYS A 700 1.49 -0.88 -21.44
CA LYS A 700 1.86 0.28 -20.63
C LYS A 700 3.25 0.76 -21.08
N ASP A 701 3.32 2.01 -21.55
CA ASP A 701 4.55 2.68 -22.01
C ASP A 701 4.82 3.86 -21.06
N VAL A 702 5.80 3.70 -20.20
CA VAL A 702 6.16 4.63 -19.11
C VAL A 702 7.33 5.47 -19.57
N ASP A 703 7.20 6.79 -19.48
CA ASP A 703 8.26 7.74 -19.83
C ASP A 703 9.42 7.67 -18.80
N GLU A 704 10.62 8.14 -19.17
CA GLU A 704 11.72 8.31 -18.21
C GLU A 704 11.40 9.42 -17.21
N GLN A 705 11.84 9.28 -15.94
CA GLN A 705 11.76 10.34 -14.92
C GLN A 705 13.12 10.93 -14.64
N LYS A 706 13.25 12.23 -14.94
CA LYS A 706 14.47 13.04 -14.73
C LYS A 706 14.25 14.24 -13.83
N ASP A 707 12.98 14.59 -13.59
CA ASP A 707 12.60 15.68 -12.70
C ASP A 707 12.54 15.14 -11.27
N VAL A 708 13.70 14.83 -10.71
CA VAL A 708 13.89 14.18 -9.40
C VAL A 708 14.00 15.19 -8.27
N GLY A 709 13.70 14.75 -7.05
CA GLY A 709 13.92 15.49 -5.82
C GLY A 709 15.40 15.57 -5.43
N ILE A 710 15.69 16.14 -4.26
CA ILE A 710 17.02 16.14 -3.67
C ILE A 710 17.34 14.69 -3.24
N ASN A 711 18.58 14.26 -3.45
CA ASN A 711 19.07 12.91 -3.13
C ASN A 711 18.26 11.77 -3.80
N GLU A 712 17.63 12.04 -4.94
CA GLU A 712 16.85 11.06 -5.67
C GLU A 712 17.48 10.75 -7.04
N THR A 713 17.57 9.46 -7.39
CA THR A 713 18.09 9.00 -8.68
C THR A 713 17.04 9.04 -9.78
N ALA A 714 17.45 9.32 -11.03
CA ALA A 714 16.57 9.27 -12.20
C ALA A 714 16.22 7.82 -12.56
N THR A 715 15.02 7.60 -13.13
CA THR A 715 14.56 6.27 -13.55
C THR A 715 14.33 6.22 -15.06
N GLY A 716 14.83 5.18 -15.71
CA GLY A 716 14.64 4.96 -17.14
C GLY A 716 13.20 4.56 -17.47
N GLY A 717 12.71 4.99 -18.64
CA GLY A 717 11.40 4.57 -19.14
C GLY A 717 11.36 3.10 -19.56
N TYR A 718 10.18 2.48 -19.51
CA TYR A 718 9.99 1.06 -19.83
C TYR A 718 8.64 0.78 -20.49
N GLN A 719 8.51 -0.41 -21.06
CA GLN A 719 7.27 -0.90 -21.67
C GLN A 719 6.89 -2.25 -21.10
N MET A 720 5.66 -2.39 -20.62
CA MET A 720 5.08 -3.66 -20.15
C MET A 720 3.94 -4.08 -21.07
N LEU A 721 3.93 -5.33 -21.49
CA LEU A 721 2.87 -5.94 -22.30
C LEU A 721 2.22 -7.06 -21.50
N ASP A 722 0.90 -6.92 -21.28
CA ASP A 722 0.10 -7.88 -20.51
C ASP A 722 -1.01 -8.47 -21.37
N LEU A 723 -1.33 -9.73 -21.12
CA LEU A 723 -2.36 -10.48 -21.83
C LEU A 723 -3.27 -11.20 -20.84
N LYS A 724 -4.58 -11.12 -21.04
CA LYS A 724 -5.58 -11.93 -20.36
C LYS A 724 -6.49 -12.61 -21.40
N LEU A 725 -6.77 -13.88 -21.18
CA LEU A 725 -7.71 -14.67 -22.00
C LEU A 725 -8.57 -15.51 -21.06
N ALA A 726 -9.81 -15.14 -20.89
CA ALA A 726 -10.78 -15.83 -20.05
C ALA A 726 -11.87 -16.51 -20.91
N LYS A 727 -12.21 -17.74 -20.56
CA LYS A 727 -13.27 -18.51 -21.21
C LYS A 727 -14.18 -19.15 -20.18
N THR A 728 -15.48 -18.86 -20.28
CA THR A 728 -16.52 -19.48 -19.46
C THR A 728 -17.11 -20.70 -20.17
N PHE A 729 -17.30 -21.78 -19.45
CA PHE A 729 -17.90 -23.02 -19.91
C PHE A 729 -19.13 -23.36 -19.06
N ASN A 730 -20.32 -23.29 -19.63
CA ASN A 730 -21.54 -23.73 -18.98
C ASN A 730 -21.56 -25.26 -18.82
N VAL A 731 -21.55 -25.77 -17.59
CA VAL A 731 -21.51 -27.23 -17.28
C VAL A 731 -22.87 -27.79 -16.89
N GLY A 732 -23.83 -26.94 -16.64
CA GLY A 732 -25.21 -27.28 -16.25
C GLY A 732 -26.17 -26.15 -16.52
N ALA A 733 -27.33 -26.17 -15.85
CA ALA A 733 -28.29 -25.08 -15.95
C ALA A 733 -27.95 -23.90 -15.02
N GLU A 734 -27.16 -24.18 -13.98
CA GLU A 734 -26.82 -23.23 -12.88
C GLU A 734 -25.35 -23.35 -12.49
N SER A 735 -24.50 -23.97 -13.35
CA SER A 735 -23.08 -24.15 -13.04
C SER A 735 -22.19 -23.75 -14.20
N GLU A 736 -21.10 -23.10 -13.91
CA GLU A 736 -20.11 -22.67 -14.90
C GLU A 736 -18.67 -22.91 -14.43
N ILE A 737 -17.79 -23.03 -15.40
CA ILE A 737 -16.34 -23.10 -15.19
C ILE A 737 -15.71 -21.95 -15.94
N LEU A 738 -15.01 -21.08 -15.23
CA LEU A 738 -14.16 -20.05 -15.80
C LEU A 738 -12.71 -20.55 -15.84
N VAL A 739 -12.08 -20.43 -17.00
CA VAL A 739 -10.64 -20.67 -17.16
C VAL A 739 -10.01 -19.39 -17.69
N SER A 740 -9.09 -18.81 -16.95
CA SER A 740 -8.33 -17.63 -17.36
C SER A 740 -6.86 -18.01 -17.55
N LEU A 741 -6.28 -17.56 -18.66
CA LEU A 741 -4.84 -17.57 -18.93
C LEU A 741 -4.36 -16.12 -18.88
N PHE A 742 -3.31 -15.85 -18.15
CA PHE A 742 -2.73 -14.51 -18.10
C PHE A 742 -1.23 -14.52 -18.32
N GLY A 743 -0.69 -13.38 -18.69
CA GLY A 743 0.73 -13.15 -18.78
C GLY A 743 1.03 -11.68 -18.54
N ASN A 744 1.94 -11.40 -17.61
CA ASN A 744 2.38 -10.05 -17.23
C ASN A 744 3.84 -9.87 -17.68
N ASN A 745 4.22 -8.63 -17.99
CA ASN A 745 5.56 -8.30 -18.49
C ASN A 745 6.05 -9.26 -19.59
N LEU A 746 5.22 -9.57 -20.58
CA LEU A 746 5.54 -10.53 -21.66
C LEU A 746 6.78 -10.14 -22.48
N LEU A 747 7.21 -8.87 -22.41
CA LEU A 747 8.40 -8.36 -23.06
C LEU A 747 9.67 -8.63 -22.23
N ASP A 748 9.54 -9.10 -21.00
CA ASP A 748 10.65 -9.40 -20.09
C ASP A 748 11.56 -8.16 -19.89
N LYS A 749 10.95 -7.05 -19.56
CA LYS A 749 11.67 -5.78 -19.38
C LYS A 749 12.09 -5.61 -17.94
N ALA A 750 13.34 -5.24 -17.74
CA ALA A 750 13.79 -4.67 -16.47
C ALA A 750 13.06 -3.31 -16.31
N ALA A 751 12.20 -3.23 -15.32
CA ALA A 751 11.37 -2.06 -15.03
C ALA A 751 11.52 -1.68 -13.57
N ARG A 752 11.57 -0.37 -13.30
CA ARG A 752 11.70 0.19 -11.96
C ARG A 752 10.58 1.18 -11.72
N ASN A 753 9.92 1.04 -10.59
CA ASN A 753 8.90 1.99 -10.19
C ASN A 753 9.57 3.20 -9.54
N HIS A 754 9.43 4.38 -10.16
CA HIS A 754 10.10 5.60 -9.67
C HIS A 754 9.66 6.02 -8.26
N SER A 755 8.44 5.68 -7.86
CA SER A 755 7.92 6.01 -6.52
C SER A 755 8.37 5.06 -5.41
N SER A 756 9.00 3.93 -5.74
CA SER A 756 9.57 3.02 -4.75
C SER A 756 10.78 3.67 -4.04
N PHE A 757 10.90 3.41 -2.75
CA PHE A 757 12.07 3.81 -1.96
C PHE A 757 13.32 3.01 -2.34
N VAL A 758 13.13 1.76 -2.74
CA VAL A 758 14.16 0.77 -3.06
C VAL A 758 14.15 0.40 -4.55
N LYS A 759 13.88 1.37 -5.42
CA LYS A 759 13.68 1.16 -6.87
C LYS A 759 14.88 0.57 -7.61
N ASN A 760 16.10 0.77 -7.10
CA ASN A 760 17.33 0.27 -7.71
C ASN A 760 17.56 -1.20 -7.34
N GLU A 761 17.36 -1.52 -6.07
CA GLU A 761 17.59 -2.82 -5.44
C GLU A 761 16.45 -3.79 -5.71
N VAL A 762 15.21 -3.29 -5.74
CA VAL A 762 13.98 -4.08 -5.86
C VAL A 762 13.20 -3.68 -7.13
N PRO A 763 13.64 -4.10 -8.33
CA PRO A 763 12.92 -3.86 -9.58
C PRO A 763 11.62 -4.66 -9.66
N LEU A 764 10.71 -4.24 -10.56
CA LEU A 764 9.45 -4.93 -10.81
C LEU A 764 9.68 -6.36 -11.34
N PRO A 765 8.73 -7.29 -11.08
CA PRO A 765 8.83 -8.68 -11.51
C PRO A 765 9.08 -8.86 -13.02
N GLY A 766 9.83 -9.88 -13.36
CA GLY A 766 10.09 -10.33 -14.72
C GLY A 766 8.84 -10.88 -15.39
N ARG A 767 9.03 -11.66 -16.47
CA ARG A 767 7.94 -12.25 -17.25
C ARG A 767 7.16 -13.28 -16.44
N ASN A 768 5.84 -13.08 -16.32
CA ASN A 768 4.94 -14.01 -15.67
C ASN A 768 3.97 -14.67 -16.65
N TYR A 769 3.63 -15.94 -16.41
CA TYR A 769 2.54 -16.67 -17.04
C TYR A 769 1.76 -17.41 -15.97
N GLY A 770 0.44 -17.40 -16.07
CA GLY A 770 -0.35 -18.14 -15.13
C GLY A 770 -1.67 -18.64 -15.70
N VAL A 771 -2.31 -19.48 -14.92
CA VAL A 771 -3.64 -20.02 -15.20
C VAL A 771 -4.48 -19.98 -13.94
N LYS A 772 -5.70 -19.51 -14.10
CA LYS A 772 -6.73 -19.49 -13.06
C LYS A 772 -7.92 -20.33 -13.48
N PHE A 773 -8.47 -21.05 -12.54
CA PHE A 773 -9.65 -21.88 -12.70
C PHE A 773 -10.65 -21.53 -11.60
N SER A 774 -11.91 -21.29 -11.97
CA SER A 774 -13.01 -21.06 -11.04
C SER A 774 -14.21 -21.90 -11.43
N TYR A 775 -14.83 -22.57 -10.47
CA TYR A 775 -16.10 -23.25 -10.62
C TYR A 775 -17.16 -22.52 -9.80
N LYS A 776 -18.23 -22.12 -10.47
CA LYS A 776 -19.37 -21.40 -9.87
C LYS A 776 -20.64 -22.26 -10.00
N PHE A 777 -21.48 -22.21 -8.96
CA PHE A 777 -22.76 -22.90 -8.89
C PHE A 777 -23.76 -22.03 -8.15
#